data_44206749c71c26c5f8ff37621021867e
#
_entry.id   44206749c71c26c5f8ff37621021867e
#
_cell.length_a   1.000
_cell.length_b   1.000
_cell.length_c   1.000
_cell.angle_alpha   90.00
_cell.angle_beta   90.00
_cell.angle_gamma   90.00
#
_symmetry.space_group_name_H-M   'P 1'
#
loop_
_entity.id
_entity.type
_entity.pdbx_description
1 polymer ?
#
loop_
_entity_poly.entity_id
_entity_poly.type
_entity_poly.pdbx_seq_one_letter_code
_entity_poly.pdbx_strand_id
1 'polypeptide(L)'
;MPNTPSLVQDLALILIVAGIVTLVFKRLRQPLVLGYIVAGFLVSPHFPWTMSVIDMENIHSWADIGVMFLLFSLGLDFSFKKIIKMGSAPIIATLTIIFSMLMTGVGMGHLFGWSDMNCIFLGGMLAMSSTTIIYKAFDDLGLRQQQFAGMVMSVLILEDILAIVMMVMLSAIAGGSSPDGGQMLQSLLNIGFFLTLWLVVGLFAIPTFLRKVRKLMNAETLLIVSLGLCCLMAVICTRVGFSSAFGAFIMGSILAETVEADKIVKIVEPVKNLFGAIFFVSVGMLVDPKILIDYFLPIIVITLAILIGQGLFGTLGYLLSGQSLKQAMRCGFSMAQIGEFAFIIASLGLSLAVIGDFLYPVVVAVSVITTFLTPYMIRGAVPAYSFLERHLPMVWVRRINRIAERMPSSKETQGNWRILIRAMPMNTAIYGVLSIAVVALMFTFFLPFAREIMPRGWADMVCAAVTLLLVAPFLRAIVMKKLRSKEFKALWIESYHNRLPLIFTLIARTVFVLSIIFYVVSRLTDFSLAVVLCACIIIVLAILASRRMKSGSIRIERMFVQNLRSRDIAAQVSGKRRPLFEGHLLDRDLHISEIDLPDDTLWAGKTLKELGISQRFGISVSSILRGSRRINIPTARDAVFPGDKLYVIGTDQQLANLHAAILDETYDEDFEIEKHEMKLERIIIGGQSRFLGKSLMESGIREEYSCMVVGLESGGESLKKVTPSYTFVKGDILWVVGEVRDVERLQDK
;
A
#
# COMPACT_ATOMS: atom_id res chain seq x y z
N MET A 1 25.71 9.41 -40.39
CA MET A 1 25.85 9.24 -38.94
C MET A 1 24.79 8.22 -38.52
N PRO A 2 25.10 7.25 -37.70
CA PRO A 2 24.05 6.36 -37.21
C PRO A 2 23.05 7.20 -36.40
N ASN A 3 21.81 7.33 -36.89
CA ASN A 3 20.77 8.05 -36.20
C ASN A 3 20.43 7.24 -34.95
N THR A 4 20.70 7.81 -33.75
CA THR A 4 20.15 7.25 -32.52
C THR A 4 18.63 7.21 -32.63
N PRO A 5 17.96 6.11 -32.24
CA PRO A 5 16.51 6.02 -32.28
C PRO A 5 15.87 7.23 -31.57
N SER A 6 14.82 7.80 -32.11
CA SER A 6 14.09 8.94 -31.51
C SER A 6 13.74 8.69 -30.04
N LEU A 7 13.34 7.46 -29.74
CA LEU A 7 13.06 7.00 -28.37
C LEU A 7 14.19 7.27 -27.36
N VAL A 8 15.47 7.03 -27.77
CA VAL A 8 16.62 7.24 -26.87
C VAL A 8 16.90 8.73 -26.69
N GLN A 9 16.71 9.53 -27.76
CA GLN A 9 16.89 10.98 -27.72
C GLN A 9 15.86 11.63 -26.78
N ASP A 10 14.59 11.24 -26.91
CA ASP A 10 13.49 11.73 -26.10
C ASP A 10 13.66 11.32 -24.63
N LEU A 11 14.05 10.07 -24.38
CA LEU A 11 14.29 9.58 -23.02
C LEU A 11 15.45 10.32 -22.36
N ALA A 12 16.54 10.58 -23.11
CA ALA A 12 17.68 11.34 -22.60
C ALA A 12 17.27 12.78 -22.24
N LEU A 13 16.51 13.46 -23.12
CA LEU A 13 16.01 14.80 -22.87
C LEU A 13 15.13 14.84 -21.62
N ILE A 14 14.16 13.93 -21.50
CA ILE A 14 13.27 13.84 -20.36
C ILE A 14 14.03 13.62 -19.05
N LEU A 15 14.94 12.66 -19.03
CA LEU A 15 15.67 12.32 -17.79
C LEU A 15 16.63 13.43 -17.37
N ILE A 16 17.29 14.10 -18.31
CA ILE A 16 18.22 15.22 -18.01
C ILE A 16 17.41 16.39 -17.43
N VAL A 17 16.34 16.83 -18.13
CA VAL A 17 15.56 17.98 -17.68
C VAL A 17 14.83 17.67 -16.37
N ALA A 18 14.23 16.48 -16.23
CA ALA A 18 13.64 16.04 -14.98
C ALA A 18 14.66 16.03 -13.83
N GLY A 19 15.87 15.53 -14.07
CA GLY A 19 16.96 15.53 -13.10
C GLY A 19 17.32 16.94 -12.63
N ILE A 20 17.53 17.87 -13.55
CA ILE A 20 17.89 19.26 -13.23
C ILE A 20 16.76 19.95 -12.45
N VAL A 21 15.53 19.86 -12.96
CA VAL A 21 14.38 20.54 -12.33
C VAL A 21 14.10 19.96 -10.94
N THR A 22 14.18 18.64 -10.76
CA THR A 22 13.94 18.02 -9.44
C THR A 22 15.02 18.39 -8.43
N LEU A 23 16.27 18.59 -8.82
CA LEU A 23 17.31 19.11 -7.93
C LEU A 23 16.96 20.53 -7.43
N VAL A 24 16.45 21.38 -8.32
CA VAL A 24 15.98 22.73 -7.95
C VAL A 24 14.82 22.64 -6.97
N PHE A 25 13.80 21.78 -7.25
CA PHE A 25 12.64 21.59 -6.39
C PHE A 25 13.01 21.00 -5.02
N LYS A 26 13.98 20.08 -4.98
CA LYS A 26 14.52 19.56 -3.72
C LYS A 26 15.16 20.66 -2.87
N ARG A 27 15.95 21.56 -3.51
CA ARG A 27 16.56 22.72 -2.85
C ARG A 27 15.48 23.70 -2.33
N LEU A 28 14.37 23.84 -3.05
CA LEU A 28 13.23 24.68 -2.66
C LEU A 28 12.32 23.97 -1.63
N ARG A 29 12.65 22.77 -1.20
CA ARG A 29 11.83 21.91 -0.30
C ARG A 29 10.41 21.70 -0.83
N GLN A 30 10.25 21.61 -2.15
CA GLN A 30 8.98 21.34 -2.81
C GLN A 30 8.84 19.85 -3.19
N PRO A 31 7.61 19.32 -3.34
CA PRO A 31 7.39 17.94 -3.78
C PRO A 31 8.02 17.66 -5.14
N LEU A 32 8.72 16.51 -5.26
CA LEU A 32 9.42 16.12 -6.50
C LEU A 32 8.46 15.95 -7.69
N VAL A 33 7.21 15.53 -7.42
CA VAL A 33 6.16 15.38 -8.43
C VAL A 33 5.91 16.69 -9.18
N LEU A 34 5.87 17.83 -8.47
CA LEU A 34 5.75 19.14 -9.11
C LEU A 34 6.94 19.43 -10.02
N GLY A 35 8.16 19.05 -9.60
CA GLY A 35 9.36 19.17 -10.40
C GLY A 35 9.26 18.37 -11.71
N TYR A 36 8.73 17.15 -11.67
CA TYR A 36 8.53 16.33 -12.86
C TYR A 36 7.48 16.94 -13.82
N ILE A 37 6.37 17.46 -13.29
CA ILE A 37 5.33 18.13 -14.10
C ILE A 37 5.93 19.39 -14.78
N VAL A 38 6.66 20.22 -14.04
CA VAL A 38 7.33 21.42 -14.60
C VAL A 38 8.39 21.01 -15.63
N ALA A 39 9.18 19.96 -15.38
CA ALA A 39 10.12 19.44 -16.36
C ALA A 39 9.40 19.02 -17.66
N GLY A 40 8.26 18.35 -17.55
CA GLY A 40 7.43 17.97 -18.69
C GLY A 40 6.90 19.18 -19.46
N PHE A 41 6.43 20.19 -18.78
CA PHE A 41 6.01 21.44 -19.39
C PHE A 41 7.14 22.10 -20.19
N LEU A 42 8.38 22.10 -19.65
CA LEU A 42 9.54 22.66 -20.32
C LEU A 42 9.96 21.89 -21.57
N VAL A 43 9.79 20.58 -21.65
CA VAL A 43 10.15 19.75 -22.83
C VAL A 43 8.95 19.51 -23.74
N SER A 44 7.81 20.14 -23.46
CA SER A 44 6.59 20.03 -24.24
C SER A 44 6.74 20.64 -25.63
N PRO A 45 6.15 20.04 -26.69
CA PRO A 45 6.02 20.66 -28.00
C PRO A 45 5.28 22.00 -27.99
N HIS A 46 4.45 22.25 -26.95
CA HIS A 46 3.70 23.49 -26.78
C HIS A 46 4.56 24.65 -26.21
N PHE A 47 5.80 24.37 -25.79
CA PHE A 47 6.71 25.38 -25.21
C PHE A 47 7.87 25.67 -26.18
N PRO A 48 7.80 26.75 -26.97
CA PRO A 48 8.71 26.99 -28.11
C PRO A 48 10.15 27.39 -27.75
N TRP A 49 10.46 27.59 -26.46
CA TRP A 49 11.73 28.14 -26.00
C TRP A 49 12.79 27.09 -25.63
N THR A 50 12.43 25.82 -25.60
CA THR A 50 13.32 24.71 -25.22
C THR A 50 13.30 23.61 -26.28
N MET A 51 14.24 22.67 -26.18
CA MET A 51 14.20 21.44 -26.98
C MET A 51 12.95 20.63 -26.60
N SER A 52 12.18 20.25 -27.60
CA SER A 52 10.96 19.45 -27.42
C SER A 52 11.19 18.01 -27.79
N VAL A 53 10.34 17.12 -27.22
CA VAL A 53 10.25 15.71 -27.56
C VAL A 53 9.83 15.54 -29.03
N ILE A 54 10.40 14.55 -29.72
CA ILE A 54 10.17 14.28 -31.15
C ILE A 54 8.94 13.40 -31.35
N ASP A 55 8.78 12.37 -30.50
CA ASP A 55 7.75 11.34 -30.67
C ASP A 55 6.90 11.19 -29.40
N MET A 56 5.71 11.84 -29.43
CA MET A 56 4.77 11.82 -28.31
C MET A 56 4.12 10.45 -28.10
N GLU A 57 3.94 9.63 -29.13
CA GLU A 57 3.30 8.32 -29.03
C GLU A 57 4.14 7.35 -28.18
N ASN A 58 5.45 7.36 -28.42
CA ASN A 58 6.40 6.62 -27.60
C ASN A 58 6.35 7.04 -26.14
N ILE A 59 6.24 8.35 -25.86
CA ILE A 59 6.20 8.88 -24.50
C ILE A 59 4.90 8.47 -23.81
N HIS A 60 3.76 8.48 -24.50
CA HIS A 60 2.50 7.97 -23.94
C HIS A 60 2.60 6.49 -23.57
N SER A 61 3.21 5.68 -24.41
CA SER A 61 3.44 4.25 -24.10
C SER A 61 4.30 4.05 -22.84
N TRP A 62 5.35 4.86 -22.66
CA TRP A 62 6.17 4.83 -21.45
C TRP A 62 5.42 5.35 -20.23
N ALA A 63 4.56 6.36 -20.40
CA ALA A 63 3.73 6.88 -19.34
C ALA A 63 2.71 5.84 -18.84
N ASP A 64 2.10 5.07 -19.75
CA ASP A 64 1.18 3.97 -19.40
C ASP A 64 1.89 2.88 -18.58
N ILE A 65 3.13 2.53 -18.96
CA ILE A 65 3.97 1.63 -18.16
C ILE A 65 4.26 2.25 -16.79
N GLY A 66 4.48 3.57 -16.73
CA GLY A 66 4.67 4.32 -15.49
C GLY A 66 3.46 4.21 -14.56
N VAL A 67 2.27 4.45 -15.07
CA VAL A 67 1.00 4.27 -14.32
C VAL A 67 0.87 2.84 -13.81
N MET A 68 1.16 1.86 -14.67
CA MET A 68 1.09 0.44 -14.31
C MET A 68 2.01 0.12 -13.12
N PHE A 69 3.27 0.57 -13.13
CA PHE A 69 4.20 0.31 -12.02
C PHE A 69 3.90 1.15 -10.77
N LEU A 70 3.35 2.35 -10.91
CA LEU A 70 2.85 3.14 -9.78
C LEU A 70 1.73 2.39 -9.07
N LEU A 71 0.71 1.91 -9.82
CA LEU A 71 -0.41 1.19 -9.25
C LEU A 71 -0.03 -0.20 -8.74
N PHE A 72 0.94 -0.87 -9.37
CA PHE A 72 1.54 -2.09 -8.85
C PHE A 72 2.17 -1.87 -7.47
N SER A 73 2.98 -0.82 -7.32
CA SER A 73 3.59 -0.47 -6.04
C SER A 73 2.55 -0.10 -4.99
N LEU A 74 1.53 0.66 -5.37
CA LEU A 74 0.41 0.96 -4.47
C LEU A 74 -0.29 -0.31 -4.01
N GLY A 75 -0.50 -1.27 -4.94
CA GLY A 75 -1.01 -2.59 -4.61
C GLY A 75 -0.15 -3.36 -3.61
N LEU A 76 1.19 -3.25 -3.71
CA LEU A 76 2.13 -3.86 -2.75
C LEU A 76 2.04 -3.26 -1.34
N ASP A 77 1.72 -1.98 -1.23
CA ASP A 77 1.51 -1.30 0.06
C ASP A 77 0.12 -1.61 0.64
N PHE A 78 -0.76 -2.12 -0.20
CA PHE A 78 -2.14 -2.42 0.13
C PHE A 78 -2.27 -3.77 0.84
N SER A 79 -2.94 -3.79 2.00
CA SER A 79 -3.30 -5.03 2.70
C SER A 79 -4.79 -5.03 3.05
N PHE A 80 -5.51 -6.03 2.55
CA PHE A 80 -6.92 -6.25 2.88
C PHE A 80 -7.17 -6.32 4.38
N LYS A 81 -6.21 -6.84 5.15
CA LYS A 81 -6.32 -6.95 6.60
C LYS A 81 -6.27 -5.59 7.30
N LYS A 82 -5.49 -4.64 6.78
CA LYS A 82 -5.45 -3.29 7.34
C LYS A 82 -6.83 -2.65 7.25
N ILE A 83 -7.51 -2.76 6.10
CA ILE A 83 -8.86 -2.21 5.89
C ILE A 83 -9.88 -2.83 6.85
N ILE A 84 -9.86 -4.16 6.98
CA ILE A 84 -10.80 -4.86 7.87
C ILE A 84 -10.61 -4.41 9.33
N LYS A 85 -9.39 -4.05 9.72
CA LYS A 85 -9.05 -3.60 11.08
C LYS A 85 -9.28 -2.11 11.33
N MET A 86 -9.36 -1.26 10.29
CA MET A 86 -9.54 0.19 10.42
C MET A 86 -10.88 0.60 11.06
N GLY A 87 -11.86 -0.29 11.09
CA GLY A 87 -13.18 0.01 11.64
C GLY A 87 -14.08 0.75 10.66
N SER A 88 -15.21 1.28 11.17
CA SER A 88 -16.20 1.99 10.33
C SER A 88 -15.90 3.47 10.13
N ALA A 89 -15.13 4.08 11.03
CA ALA A 89 -14.90 5.53 11.01
C ALA A 89 -14.22 6.02 9.71
N PRO A 90 -13.08 5.48 9.26
CA PRO A 90 -12.48 5.90 7.99
C PRO A 90 -13.38 5.64 6.79
N ILE A 91 -14.17 4.55 6.81
CA ILE A 91 -15.10 4.22 5.72
C ILE A 91 -16.19 5.30 5.57
N ILE A 92 -16.79 5.71 6.68
CA ILE A 92 -17.83 6.77 6.68
C ILE A 92 -17.24 8.08 6.20
N ALA A 93 -16.05 8.46 6.70
CA ALA A 93 -15.38 9.69 6.28
C ALA A 93 -15.09 9.67 4.78
N THR A 94 -14.45 8.62 4.26
CA THR A 94 -14.08 8.47 2.85
C THR A 94 -15.30 8.52 1.93
N LEU A 95 -16.36 7.76 2.23
CA LEU A 95 -17.57 7.76 1.41
C LEU A 95 -18.25 9.14 1.38
N THR A 96 -18.29 9.83 2.53
CA THR A 96 -18.84 11.19 2.60
C THR A 96 -18.04 12.17 1.76
N ILE A 97 -16.70 12.12 1.84
CA ILE A 97 -15.80 13.01 1.10
C ILE A 97 -15.94 12.75 -0.41
N ILE A 98 -15.79 11.50 -0.84
CA ILE A 98 -15.85 11.14 -2.26
C ILE A 98 -17.19 11.53 -2.86
N PHE A 99 -18.30 11.18 -2.21
CA PHE A 99 -19.63 11.52 -2.72
C PHE A 99 -19.84 13.03 -2.82
N SER A 100 -19.45 13.79 -1.78
CA SER A 100 -19.64 15.24 -1.76
C SER A 100 -18.74 15.94 -2.80
N MET A 101 -17.48 15.51 -2.94
CA MET A 101 -16.55 16.09 -3.91
C MET A 101 -16.92 15.72 -5.34
N LEU A 102 -17.40 14.49 -5.58
CA LEU A 102 -17.93 14.08 -6.87
C LEU A 102 -19.12 14.95 -7.28
N MET A 103 -20.08 15.19 -6.36
CA MET A 103 -21.20 16.09 -6.63
C MET A 103 -20.76 17.53 -6.86
N THR A 104 -19.73 17.99 -6.14
CA THR A 104 -19.15 19.34 -6.34
C THR A 104 -18.55 19.46 -7.74
N GLY A 105 -17.77 18.47 -8.19
CA GLY A 105 -17.17 18.51 -9.52
C GLY A 105 -18.21 18.43 -10.64
N VAL A 106 -19.21 17.56 -10.49
CA VAL A 106 -20.34 17.50 -11.44
C VAL A 106 -21.08 18.86 -11.49
N GLY A 107 -21.37 19.45 -10.34
CA GLY A 107 -22.02 20.74 -10.27
C GLY A 107 -21.20 21.87 -10.90
N MET A 108 -19.88 21.89 -10.68
CA MET A 108 -18.97 22.85 -11.31
C MET A 108 -18.90 22.69 -12.83
N GLY A 109 -18.84 21.45 -13.33
CA GLY A 109 -18.85 21.19 -14.77
C GLY A 109 -20.12 21.69 -15.43
N HIS A 110 -21.28 21.43 -14.83
CA HIS A 110 -22.57 21.97 -15.33
C HIS A 110 -22.65 23.50 -15.25
N LEU A 111 -22.05 24.11 -14.22
CA LEU A 111 -21.97 25.56 -14.10
C LEU A 111 -21.22 26.19 -15.27
N PHE A 112 -20.18 25.52 -15.78
CA PHE A 112 -19.43 25.95 -16.96
C PHE A 112 -20.05 25.50 -18.29
N GLY A 113 -21.16 24.76 -18.27
CA GLY A 113 -21.85 24.27 -19.47
C GLY A 113 -21.08 23.13 -20.17
N TRP A 114 -20.28 22.38 -19.44
CA TRP A 114 -19.54 21.24 -20.00
C TRP A 114 -20.43 20.01 -20.20
N SER A 115 -20.02 19.10 -21.08
CA SER A 115 -20.77 17.85 -21.33
C SER A 115 -20.82 16.97 -20.08
N ASP A 116 -21.86 16.14 -19.99
CA ASP A 116 -22.09 15.24 -18.84
C ASP A 116 -20.86 14.37 -18.54
N MET A 117 -20.17 13.86 -19.55
CA MET A 117 -18.96 13.08 -19.39
C MET A 117 -17.83 13.90 -18.78
N ASN A 118 -17.60 15.13 -19.26
CA ASN A 118 -16.62 16.03 -18.65
C ASN A 118 -16.97 16.32 -17.18
N CYS A 119 -18.26 16.51 -16.85
CA CYS A 119 -18.72 16.77 -15.49
C CYS A 119 -18.47 15.58 -14.56
N ILE A 120 -18.81 14.36 -15.00
CA ILE A 120 -18.63 13.13 -14.20
C ILE A 120 -17.14 12.85 -13.99
N PHE A 121 -16.32 12.95 -15.04
CA PHE A 121 -14.88 12.77 -14.92
C PHE A 121 -14.25 13.84 -14.03
N LEU A 122 -14.64 15.12 -14.16
CA LEU A 122 -14.20 16.18 -13.26
C LEU A 122 -14.53 15.83 -11.80
N GLY A 123 -15.77 15.40 -11.53
CA GLY A 123 -16.18 14.97 -10.18
C GLY A 123 -15.32 13.86 -9.63
N GLY A 124 -15.01 12.85 -10.45
CA GLY A 124 -14.10 11.77 -10.10
C GLY A 124 -12.69 12.25 -9.78
N MET A 125 -12.16 13.19 -10.57
CA MET A 125 -10.83 13.76 -10.35
C MET A 125 -10.74 14.61 -9.08
N LEU A 126 -11.77 15.42 -8.79
CA LEU A 126 -11.81 16.28 -7.60
C LEU A 126 -11.99 15.49 -6.29
N ALA A 127 -12.51 14.29 -6.37
CA ALA A 127 -12.72 13.43 -5.20
C ALA A 127 -11.45 12.73 -4.69
N MET A 128 -10.31 12.86 -5.40
CA MET A 128 -9.07 12.14 -5.12
C MET A 128 -7.99 13.04 -4.55
N SER A 129 -7.56 12.74 -3.32
CA SER A 129 -6.44 13.43 -2.65
C SER A 129 -5.13 12.66 -2.83
N SER A 130 -3.96 13.33 -2.75
CA SER A 130 -2.65 12.66 -2.87
C SER A 130 -2.13 12.20 -1.52
N THR A 131 -1.94 10.90 -1.39
CA THR A 131 -1.31 10.26 -0.22
C THR A 131 0.13 10.73 -0.06
N THR A 132 0.89 10.79 -1.15
CA THR A 132 2.31 11.12 -1.17
C THR A 132 2.59 12.56 -0.73
N ILE A 133 1.79 13.52 -1.24
CA ILE A 133 1.98 14.95 -0.94
C ILE A 133 1.61 15.25 0.51
N ILE A 134 0.50 14.70 0.99
CA ILE A 134 0.05 14.90 2.39
C ILE A 134 1.05 14.27 3.36
N TYR A 135 1.51 13.05 3.07
CA TYR A 135 2.52 12.38 3.89
C TYR A 135 3.77 13.22 4.04
N LYS A 136 4.30 13.74 2.91
CA LYS A 136 5.47 14.60 2.91
C LYS A 136 5.21 15.92 3.66
N ALA A 137 4.05 16.55 3.45
CA ALA A 137 3.70 17.77 4.17
C ALA A 137 3.62 17.54 5.69
N PHE A 138 3.11 16.40 6.14
CA PHE A 138 3.12 16.04 7.57
C PHE A 138 4.53 15.81 8.10
N ASP A 139 5.41 15.21 7.32
CA ASP A 139 6.81 14.99 7.68
C ASP A 139 7.56 16.33 7.82
N ASP A 140 7.48 17.18 6.79
CA ASP A 140 8.09 18.52 6.75
C ASP A 140 7.56 19.45 7.88
N LEU A 141 6.32 19.26 8.32
CA LEU A 141 5.71 20.02 9.40
C LEU A 141 5.87 19.39 10.81
N GLY A 142 6.50 18.21 10.90
CA GLY A 142 6.64 17.46 12.14
C GLY A 142 5.32 16.92 12.73
N LEU A 143 4.28 16.78 11.89
CA LEU A 143 2.92 16.38 12.30
C LEU A 143 2.65 14.89 12.16
N ARG A 144 3.58 14.12 11.58
CA ARG A 144 3.42 12.71 11.22
C ARG A 144 3.00 11.80 12.40
N GLN A 145 3.47 12.12 13.60
CA GLN A 145 3.21 11.32 14.80
C GLN A 145 1.88 11.66 15.49
N GLN A 146 1.18 12.68 15.02
CA GLN A 146 -0.07 13.11 15.61
C GLN A 146 -1.24 12.21 15.22
N GLN A 147 -2.20 12.05 16.10
CA GLN A 147 -3.35 11.16 15.92
C GLN A 147 -4.15 11.47 14.66
N PHE A 148 -4.39 12.75 14.36
CA PHE A 148 -5.15 13.15 13.17
C PHE A 148 -4.44 12.77 11.87
N ALA A 149 -3.10 12.79 11.83
CA ALA A 149 -2.33 12.36 10.67
C ALA A 149 -2.56 10.88 10.37
N GLY A 150 -2.58 10.02 11.39
CA GLY A 150 -2.92 8.60 11.24
C GLY A 150 -4.34 8.37 10.72
N MET A 151 -5.31 9.21 11.12
CA MET A 151 -6.69 9.15 10.61
C MET A 151 -6.77 9.58 9.13
N VAL A 152 -6.09 10.67 8.76
CA VAL A 152 -6.00 11.13 7.36
C VAL A 152 -5.39 10.04 6.49
N MET A 153 -4.27 9.43 6.91
CA MET A 153 -3.64 8.33 6.18
C MET A 153 -4.57 7.13 5.99
N SER A 154 -5.42 6.83 6.98
CA SER A 154 -6.40 5.74 6.87
C SER A 154 -7.49 6.04 5.83
N VAL A 155 -7.94 7.30 5.75
CA VAL A 155 -8.92 7.74 4.74
C VAL A 155 -8.29 7.75 3.36
N LEU A 156 -7.07 8.28 3.20
CA LEU A 156 -6.34 8.31 1.93
C LEU A 156 -6.14 6.91 1.34
N ILE A 157 -5.77 5.92 2.17
CA ILE A 157 -5.66 4.53 1.72
C ILE A 157 -7.00 4.00 1.19
N LEU A 158 -8.13 4.40 1.78
CA LEU A 158 -9.45 4.03 1.28
C LEU A 158 -9.83 4.80 0.02
N GLU A 159 -9.46 6.08 -0.09
CA GLU A 159 -9.63 6.87 -1.32
C GLU A 159 -8.90 6.23 -2.50
N ASP A 160 -7.64 5.80 -2.31
CA ASP A 160 -6.85 5.12 -3.35
C ASP A 160 -7.55 3.87 -3.89
N ILE A 161 -8.19 3.09 -3.00
CA ILE A 161 -8.95 1.90 -3.39
C ILE A 161 -10.21 2.28 -4.16
N LEU A 162 -10.95 3.25 -3.65
CA LEU A 162 -12.19 3.72 -4.28
C LEU A 162 -11.90 4.43 -5.61
N ALA A 163 -10.72 5.07 -5.76
CA ALA A 163 -10.24 5.61 -7.02
C ALA A 163 -10.16 4.54 -8.11
N ILE A 164 -9.63 3.36 -7.76
CA ILE A 164 -9.53 2.25 -8.71
C ILE A 164 -10.92 1.72 -9.08
N VAL A 165 -11.81 1.57 -8.10
CA VAL A 165 -13.21 1.17 -8.36
C VAL A 165 -13.88 2.22 -9.26
N MET A 166 -13.64 3.51 -8.99
CA MET A 166 -14.19 4.62 -9.77
C MET A 166 -13.65 4.63 -11.21
N MET A 167 -12.35 4.39 -11.43
CA MET A 167 -11.80 4.25 -12.78
C MET A 167 -12.49 3.15 -13.59
N VAL A 168 -12.76 2.00 -12.96
CA VAL A 168 -13.47 0.91 -13.62
C VAL A 168 -14.93 1.30 -13.90
N MET A 169 -15.60 1.99 -12.98
CA MET A 169 -16.96 2.49 -13.20
C MET A 169 -17.00 3.53 -14.32
N LEU A 170 -16.07 4.47 -14.35
CA LEU A 170 -15.96 5.48 -15.40
C LEU A 170 -15.71 4.85 -16.77
N SER A 171 -14.84 3.84 -16.85
CA SER A 171 -14.63 3.06 -18.08
C SER A 171 -15.91 2.38 -18.56
N ALA A 172 -16.69 1.83 -17.64
CA ALA A 172 -17.96 1.17 -17.99
C ALA A 172 -19.02 2.17 -18.48
N ILE A 173 -19.10 3.36 -17.86
CA ILE A 173 -20.01 4.45 -18.29
C ILE A 173 -19.60 4.97 -19.67
N ALA A 174 -18.30 5.14 -19.91
CA ALA A 174 -17.73 5.63 -21.16
C ALA A 174 -17.98 4.65 -22.34
N GLY A 175 -18.12 3.36 -22.08
CA GLY A 175 -18.38 2.32 -23.11
C GLY A 175 -19.74 2.39 -23.79
N GLY A 176 -20.54 3.47 -23.62
CA GLY A 176 -21.66 3.85 -24.48
C GLY A 176 -23.00 3.20 -24.22
N SER A 177 -23.22 2.56 -23.11
CA SER A 177 -24.55 2.17 -22.68
C SER A 177 -25.19 3.35 -21.91
N SER A 178 -26.30 3.88 -22.43
CA SER A 178 -27.19 4.74 -21.66
C SER A 178 -27.38 4.09 -20.26
N PRO A 179 -27.34 4.86 -19.16
CA PRO A 179 -27.35 4.29 -17.82
C PRO A 179 -28.73 3.70 -17.48
N ASP A 180 -29.02 2.55 -18.07
CA ASP A 180 -30.08 1.70 -17.60
C ASP A 180 -29.59 1.06 -16.28
N GLY A 181 -30.28 1.29 -15.19
CA GLY A 181 -29.85 0.84 -13.86
C GLY A 181 -29.54 -0.66 -13.79
N GLY A 182 -30.13 -1.48 -14.68
CA GLY A 182 -29.86 -2.90 -14.83
C GLY A 182 -28.44 -3.18 -15.38
N GLN A 183 -27.99 -2.40 -16.35
CA GLN A 183 -26.66 -2.56 -16.97
C GLN A 183 -25.55 -2.07 -16.03
N MET A 184 -25.77 -0.98 -15.28
CA MET A 184 -24.85 -0.54 -14.24
C MET A 184 -24.67 -1.60 -13.14
N LEU A 185 -25.78 -2.20 -12.67
CA LEU A 185 -25.72 -3.26 -11.69
C LEU A 185 -24.97 -4.49 -12.21
N GLN A 186 -25.21 -4.88 -13.48
CA GLN A 186 -24.49 -5.98 -14.12
C GLN A 186 -22.98 -5.70 -14.24
N SER A 187 -22.59 -4.49 -14.61
CA SER A 187 -21.19 -4.09 -14.68
C SER A 187 -20.53 -4.14 -13.30
N LEU A 188 -21.20 -3.63 -12.27
CA LEU A 188 -20.73 -3.69 -10.88
C LEU A 188 -20.57 -5.12 -10.38
N LEU A 189 -21.52 -6.01 -10.72
CA LEU A 189 -21.44 -7.44 -10.39
C LEU A 189 -20.29 -8.13 -11.13
N ASN A 190 -20.05 -7.81 -12.39
CA ASN A 190 -18.93 -8.32 -13.15
C ASN A 190 -17.59 -7.88 -12.54
N ILE A 191 -17.44 -6.60 -12.18
CA ILE A 191 -16.26 -6.09 -11.50
C ILE A 191 -16.02 -6.86 -10.20
N GLY A 192 -17.06 -6.94 -9.35
CA GLY A 192 -17.00 -7.69 -8.08
C GLY A 192 -16.64 -9.16 -8.28
N PHE A 193 -17.17 -9.79 -9.31
CA PHE A 193 -16.86 -11.17 -9.67
C PHE A 193 -15.38 -11.34 -10.04
N PHE A 194 -14.88 -10.58 -11.03
CA PHE A 194 -13.49 -10.70 -11.49
C PHE A 194 -12.49 -10.30 -10.39
N LEU A 195 -12.77 -9.24 -9.64
CA LEU A 195 -11.95 -8.83 -8.49
C LEU A 195 -11.80 -9.97 -7.47
N THR A 196 -12.95 -10.56 -7.09
CA THR A 196 -12.95 -11.68 -6.12
C THR A 196 -12.26 -12.90 -6.69
N LEU A 197 -12.49 -13.23 -7.97
CA LEU A 197 -11.85 -14.34 -8.66
C LEU A 197 -10.33 -14.20 -8.66
N TRP A 198 -9.81 -13.07 -9.13
CA TRP A 198 -8.37 -12.84 -9.23
C TRP A 198 -7.69 -12.82 -7.89
N LEU A 199 -8.34 -12.19 -6.89
CA LEU A 199 -7.82 -12.20 -5.52
C LEU A 199 -7.76 -13.62 -4.95
N VAL A 200 -8.83 -14.38 -5.09
CA VAL A 200 -8.88 -15.74 -4.52
C VAL A 200 -7.92 -16.67 -5.26
N VAL A 201 -7.95 -16.70 -6.59
CA VAL A 201 -7.02 -17.52 -7.39
C VAL A 201 -5.58 -17.07 -7.16
N GLY A 202 -5.34 -15.77 -7.16
CA GLY A 202 -4.02 -15.20 -6.92
C GLY A 202 -3.46 -15.54 -5.55
N LEU A 203 -4.25 -15.41 -4.47
CA LEU A 203 -3.85 -15.79 -3.11
C LEU A 203 -3.58 -17.29 -2.95
N PHE A 204 -4.14 -18.15 -3.81
CA PHE A 204 -3.80 -19.56 -3.85
C PHE A 204 -2.53 -19.83 -4.66
N ALA A 205 -2.48 -19.32 -5.88
CA ALA A 205 -1.44 -19.66 -6.86
C ALA A 205 -0.10 -18.98 -6.55
N ILE A 206 -0.10 -17.66 -6.35
CA ILE A 206 1.12 -16.85 -6.28
C ILE A 206 1.96 -17.16 -5.02
N PRO A 207 1.39 -17.15 -3.77
CA PRO A 207 2.19 -17.50 -2.60
C PRO A 207 2.70 -18.93 -2.63
N THR A 208 1.93 -19.85 -3.22
CA THR A 208 2.35 -21.27 -3.38
C THR A 208 3.49 -21.39 -4.37
N PHE A 209 3.42 -20.68 -5.51
CA PHE A 209 4.49 -20.60 -6.51
C PHE A 209 5.76 -20.00 -5.90
N LEU A 210 5.69 -18.80 -5.30
CA LEU A 210 6.84 -18.12 -4.71
C LEU A 210 7.51 -18.98 -3.61
N ARG A 211 6.73 -19.70 -2.82
CA ARG A 211 7.25 -20.60 -1.78
C ARG A 211 8.07 -21.76 -2.38
N LYS A 212 7.63 -22.34 -3.50
CA LYS A 212 8.36 -23.43 -4.18
C LYS A 212 9.70 -22.96 -4.74
N VAL A 213 9.72 -21.76 -5.35
CA VAL A 213 10.91 -21.24 -6.03
C VAL A 213 11.79 -20.35 -5.14
N ARG A 214 11.41 -20.12 -3.88
CA ARG A 214 12.10 -19.24 -2.94
C ARG A 214 13.61 -19.50 -2.82
N LYS A 215 14.02 -20.77 -2.84
CA LYS A 215 15.44 -21.16 -2.73
C LYS A 215 16.27 -20.80 -3.97
N LEU A 216 15.61 -20.59 -5.12
CA LEU A 216 16.24 -20.24 -6.39
C LEU A 216 16.24 -18.74 -6.66
N MET A 217 15.51 -17.95 -5.85
CA MET A 217 15.33 -16.51 -6.05
C MET A 217 16.40 -15.70 -5.31
N ASN A 218 17.18 -14.95 -6.08
CA ASN A 218 17.96 -13.80 -5.63
C ASN A 218 17.14 -12.51 -5.82
N ALA A 219 17.71 -11.34 -5.52
CA ALA A 219 17.02 -10.03 -5.67
C ALA A 219 16.63 -9.74 -7.11
N GLU A 220 17.53 -10.02 -8.07
CA GLU A 220 17.32 -9.82 -9.51
C GLU A 220 16.19 -10.70 -10.03
N THR A 221 16.23 -12.00 -9.75
CA THR A 221 15.20 -12.95 -10.19
C THR A 221 13.84 -12.60 -9.57
N LEU A 222 13.82 -12.17 -8.30
CA LEU A 222 12.60 -11.77 -7.62
C LEU A 222 11.99 -10.52 -8.26
N LEU A 223 12.82 -9.54 -8.69
CA LEU A 223 12.37 -8.36 -9.42
C LEU A 223 11.73 -8.77 -10.76
N ILE A 224 12.43 -9.56 -11.56
CA ILE A 224 11.95 -10.00 -12.88
C ILE A 224 10.63 -10.76 -12.75
N VAL A 225 10.54 -11.70 -11.82
CA VAL A 225 9.32 -12.49 -11.57
C VAL A 225 8.18 -11.57 -11.11
N SER A 226 8.43 -10.62 -10.22
CA SER A 226 7.39 -9.72 -9.71
C SER A 226 6.85 -8.80 -10.80
N LEU A 227 7.73 -8.22 -11.63
CA LEU A 227 7.34 -7.38 -12.76
C LEU A 227 6.67 -8.21 -13.87
N GLY A 228 7.15 -9.44 -14.13
CA GLY A 228 6.54 -10.36 -15.07
C GLY A 228 5.12 -10.74 -14.66
N LEU A 229 4.87 -11.01 -13.38
CA LEU A 229 3.52 -11.27 -12.85
C LEU A 229 2.63 -10.02 -12.95
N CYS A 230 3.19 -8.82 -12.68
CA CYS A 230 2.49 -7.56 -12.87
C CYS A 230 2.01 -7.39 -14.32
N CYS A 231 2.91 -7.52 -15.29
CA CYS A 231 2.60 -7.42 -16.71
C CYS A 231 1.61 -8.50 -17.18
N LEU A 232 1.77 -9.74 -16.68
CA LEU A 232 0.84 -10.83 -17.00
C LEU A 232 -0.59 -10.49 -16.57
N MET A 233 -0.75 -9.97 -15.36
CA MET A 233 -2.07 -9.62 -14.84
C MET A 233 -2.65 -8.39 -15.56
N ALA A 234 -1.82 -7.42 -15.91
CA ALA A 234 -2.23 -6.28 -16.73
C ALA A 234 -2.80 -6.75 -18.10
N VAL A 235 -2.11 -7.68 -18.77
CA VAL A 235 -2.58 -8.27 -20.05
C VAL A 235 -3.89 -9.05 -19.86
N ILE A 236 -4.01 -9.86 -18.80
CA ILE A 236 -5.23 -10.61 -18.51
C ILE A 236 -6.41 -9.65 -18.30
N CYS A 237 -6.22 -8.60 -17.51
CA CYS A 237 -7.24 -7.59 -17.24
C CYS A 237 -7.67 -6.87 -18.51
N THR A 238 -6.74 -6.46 -19.36
CA THR A 238 -7.03 -5.77 -20.62
C THR A 238 -7.85 -6.66 -21.56
N ARG A 239 -7.55 -7.96 -21.65
CA ARG A 239 -8.34 -8.91 -22.47
C ARG A 239 -9.77 -9.11 -21.96
N VAL A 240 -10.03 -8.86 -20.69
CA VAL A 240 -11.37 -8.96 -20.08
C VAL A 240 -12.12 -7.62 -20.14
N GLY A 241 -11.48 -6.56 -20.67
CA GLY A 241 -12.09 -5.22 -20.81
C GLY A 241 -11.84 -4.28 -19.63
N PHE A 242 -10.86 -4.59 -18.76
CA PHE A 242 -10.41 -3.69 -17.70
C PHE A 242 -9.10 -3.00 -18.08
N SER A 243 -8.73 -1.95 -17.34
CA SER A 243 -7.45 -1.26 -17.58
C SER A 243 -6.24 -2.12 -17.15
N SER A 244 -5.11 -1.95 -17.84
CA SER A 244 -3.81 -2.56 -17.48
C SER A 244 -3.37 -2.15 -16.08
N ALA A 245 -3.62 -0.90 -15.71
CA ALA A 245 -3.36 -0.29 -14.42
C ALA A 245 -4.09 -1.01 -13.28
N PHE A 246 -5.36 -1.35 -13.47
CA PHE A 246 -6.16 -2.15 -12.52
C PHE A 246 -5.57 -3.55 -12.32
N GLY A 247 -5.13 -4.21 -13.40
CA GLY A 247 -4.47 -5.50 -13.31
C GLY A 247 -3.18 -5.46 -12.51
N ALA A 248 -2.36 -4.44 -12.73
CA ALA A 248 -1.13 -4.20 -12.00
C ALA A 248 -1.39 -4.02 -10.48
N PHE A 249 -2.38 -3.21 -10.11
CA PHE A 249 -2.79 -3.03 -8.72
C PHE A 249 -3.22 -4.35 -8.05
N ILE A 250 -4.05 -5.15 -8.73
CA ILE A 250 -4.49 -6.45 -8.19
C ILE A 250 -3.30 -7.37 -7.94
N MET A 251 -2.36 -7.46 -8.88
CA MET A 251 -1.17 -8.29 -8.70
C MET A 251 -0.31 -7.79 -7.54
N GLY A 252 -0.11 -6.47 -7.42
CA GLY A 252 0.55 -5.86 -6.27
C GLY A 252 -0.12 -6.23 -4.96
N SER A 253 -1.45 -6.15 -4.88
CA SER A 253 -2.24 -6.51 -3.68
C SER A 253 -2.14 -7.99 -3.32
N ILE A 254 -2.04 -8.89 -4.31
CA ILE A 254 -1.82 -10.32 -4.08
C ILE A 254 -0.41 -10.56 -3.52
N LEU A 255 0.61 -9.93 -4.12
CA LEU A 255 2.00 -10.04 -3.67
C LEU A 255 2.21 -9.41 -2.28
N ALA A 256 1.46 -8.37 -1.92
CA ALA A 256 1.47 -7.74 -0.58
C ALA A 256 1.17 -8.72 0.56
N GLU A 257 0.40 -9.75 0.31
CA GLU A 257 0.06 -10.78 1.31
C GLU A 257 1.10 -11.92 1.39
N THR A 258 2.13 -11.89 0.53
CA THR A 258 3.21 -12.89 0.53
C THR A 258 4.29 -12.57 1.57
N VAL A 259 5.09 -13.58 1.94
CA VAL A 259 6.22 -13.43 2.87
C VAL A 259 7.31 -12.53 2.29
N GLU A 260 7.46 -12.52 0.98
CA GLU A 260 8.49 -11.76 0.27
C GLU A 260 8.08 -10.29 -0.02
N ALA A 261 6.89 -9.86 0.41
CA ALA A 261 6.33 -8.55 0.11
C ALA A 261 7.29 -7.40 0.45
N ASP A 262 7.89 -7.39 1.65
CA ASP A 262 8.79 -6.33 2.09
C ASP A 262 10.08 -6.24 1.25
N LYS A 263 10.54 -7.39 0.69
CA LYS A 263 11.66 -7.42 -0.24
C LYS A 263 11.26 -6.91 -1.61
N ILE A 264 10.07 -7.35 -2.09
CA ILE A 264 9.54 -6.93 -3.40
C ILE A 264 9.36 -5.41 -3.42
N VAL A 265 8.79 -4.81 -2.36
CA VAL A 265 8.64 -3.35 -2.24
C VAL A 265 9.99 -2.65 -2.46
N LYS A 266 11.03 -3.06 -1.73
CA LYS A 266 12.36 -2.42 -1.82
C LYS A 266 13.02 -2.53 -3.20
N ILE A 267 12.88 -3.68 -3.87
CA ILE A 267 13.51 -3.89 -5.19
C ILE A 267 12.71 -3.27 -6.34
N VAL A 268 11.41 -3.09 -6.18
CA VAL A 268 10.52 -2.46 -7.17
C VAL A 268 10.55 -0.93 -7.05
N GLU A 269 10.85 -0.38 -5.88
CA GLU A 269 10.83 1.06 -5.61
C GLU A 269 11.66 1.89 -6.63
N PRO A 270 12.91 1.55 -6.98
CA PRO A 270 13.67 2.27 -8.00
C PRO A 270 13.00 2.27 -9.38
N VAL A 271 12.40 1.13 -9.78
CA VAL A 271 11.68 0.98 -11.06
C VAL A 271 10.44 1.88 -11.06
N LYS A 272 9.64 1.82 -9.99
CA LYS A 272 8.48 2.72 -9.80
C LYS A 272 8.88 4.19 -9.88
N ASN A 273 9.97 4.58 -9.22
CA ASN A 273 10.41 5.97 -9.19
C ASN A 273 10.84 6.46 -10.57
N LEU A 274 11.57 5.63 -11.34
CA LEU A 274 11.99 5.95 -12.71
C LEU A 274 10.78 6.13 -13.63
N PHE A 275 9.93 5.13 -13.73
CA PHE A 275 8.78 5.16 -14.62
C PHE A 275 7.69 6.15 -14.14
N GLY A 276 7.57 6.34 -12.83
CA GLY A 276 6.72 7.38 -12.25
C GLY A 276 7.19 8.78 -12.64
N ALA A 277 8.49 9.05 -12.65
CA ALA A 277 9.03 10.32 -13.13
C ALA A 277 8.67 10.54 -14.60
N ILE A 278 8.83 9.53 -15.47
CA ILE A 278 8.46 9.60 -16.89
C ILE A 278 6.96 9.89 -17.05
N PHE A 279 6.11 9.21 -16.27
CA PHE A 279 4.67 9.47 -16.26
C PHE A 279 4.35 10.93 -15.90
N PHE A 280 4.89 11.47 -14.80
CA PHE A 280 4.60 12.85 -14.41
C PHE A 280 5.19 13.89 -15.37
N VAL A 281 6.32 13.58 -16.03
CA VAL A 281 6.85 14.41 -17.12
C VAL A 281 5.88 14.38 -18.32
N SER A 282 5.36 13.22 -18.71
CA SER A 282 4.34 13.12 -19.76
C SER A 282 3.07 13.92 -19.41
N VAL A 283 2.63 13.87 -18.15
CA VAL A 283 1.53 14.71 -17.63
C VAL A 283 1.81 16.19 -17.87
N GLY A 284 3.03 16.64 -17.56
CA GLY A 284 3.44 18.04 -17.76
C GLY A 284 3.49 18.45 -19.23
N MET A 285 3.88 17.54 -20.14
CA MET A 285 3.94 17.80 -21.58
C MET A 285 2.57 18.06 -22.22
N LEU A 286 1.51 17.51 -21.66
CA LEU A 286 0.13 17.72 -22.13
C LEU A 286 -0.44 19.10 -21.74
N VAL A 287 0.30 19.89 -20.97
CA VAL A 287 -0.14 21.22 -20.54
C VAL A 287 0.14 22.23 -21.66
N ASP A 288 -0.92 22.72 -22.30
CA ASP A 288 -0.84 23.80 -23.28
C ASP A 288 -1.04 25.15 -22.57
N PRO A 289 -0.06 26.09 -22.68
CA PRO A 289 -0.18 27.45 -22.11
C PRO A 289 -1.41 28.23 -22.59
N LYS A 290 -1.85 28.00 -23.83
CA LYS A 290 -3.05 28.66 -24.37
C LYS A 290 -4.30 28.22 -23.63
N ILE A 291 -4.46 26.92 -23.38
CA ILE A 291 -5.58 26.36 -22.63
C ILE A 291 -5.59 26.94 -21.20
N LEU A 292 -4.43 27.13 -20.57
CA LEU A 292 -4.35 27.73 -19.23
C LEU A 292 -4.88 29.17 -19.20
N ILE A 293 -4.65 29.94 -20.27
CA ILE A 293 -5.16 31.32 -20.39
C ILE A 293 -6.67 31.32 -20.69
N ASP A 294 -7.11 30.49 -21.62
CA ASP A 294 -8.52 30.42 -22.04
C ASP A 294 -9.42 29.91 -20.90
N TYR A 295 -8.95 28.99 -20.08
CA TYR A 295 -9.67 28.39 -18.96
C TYR A 295 -9.22 28.93 -17.59
N PHE A 296 -8.64 30.15 -17.54
CA PHE A 296 -8.15 30.76 -16.30
C PHE A 296 -9.24 30.88 -15.24
N LEU A 297 -10.46 31.31 -15.62
CA LEU A 297 -11.59 31.44 -14.69
C LEU A 297 -12.04 30.07 -14.14
N PRO A 298 -12.26 29.00 -14.94
CA PRO A 298 -12.50 27.66 -14.46
C PRO A 298 -11.41 27.15 -13.51
N ILE A 299 -10.13 27.36 -13.81
CA ILE A 299 -9.01 26.92 -12.96
C ILE A 299 -9.10 27.55 -11.56
N ILE A 300 -9.34 28.86 -11.46
CA ILE A 300 -9.49 29.54 -10.16
C ILE A 300 -10.71 29.03 -9.41
N VAL A 301 -11.85 28.93 -10.06
CA VAL A 301 -13.11 28.53 -9.43
C VAL A 301 -13.02 27.08 -8.93
N ILE A 302 -12.48 26.16 -9.73
CA ILE A 302 -12.28 24.76 -9.35
C ILE A 302 -11.26 24.66 -8.20
N THR A 303 -10.17 25.45 -8.25
CA THR A 303 -9.19 25.52 -7.14
C THR A 303 -9.86 25.91 -5.84
N LEU A 304 -10.66 26.98 -5.84
CA LEU A 304 -11.41 27.43 -4.67
C LEU A 304 -12.42 26.38 -4.21
N ALA A 305 -13.12 25.74 -5.16
CA ALA A 305 -14.06 24.67 -4.85
C ALA A 305 -13.39 23.48 -4.14
N ILE A 306 -12.15 23.14 -4.51
CA ILE A 306 -11.39 22.08 -3.83
C ILE A 306 -10.95 22.50 -2.44
N LEU A 307 -10.33 23.68 -2.31
CA LEU A 307 -9.84 24.17 -1.03
C LEU A 307 -10.98 24.29 -0.01
N ILE A 308 -12.10 24.87 -0.42
CA ILE A 308 -13.29 25.04 0.43
C ILE A 308 -14.03 23.73 0.59
N GLY A 309 -14.27 23.01 -0.49
CA GLY A 309 -15.01 21.76 -0.52
C GLY A 309 -14.35 20.66 0.31
N GLN A 310 -13.05 20.39 0.11
CA GLN A 310 -12.31 19.43 0.91
C GLN A 310 -12.23 19.86 2.38
N GLY A 311 -11.99 21.16 2.66
CA GLY A 311 -12.01 21.68 4.02
C GLY A 311 -13.36 21.46 4.71
N LEU A 312 -14.48 21.72 4.01
CA LEU A 312 -15.84 21.60 4.54
C LEU A 312 -16.31 20.14 4.58
N PHE A 313 -16.31 19.44 3.44
CA PHE A 313 -16.83 18.08 3.34
C PHE A 313 -15.89 17.06 3.99
N GLY A 314 -14.57 17.31 3.98
CA GLY A 314 -13.62 16.57 4.78
C GLY A 314 -13.94 16.70 6.26
N THR A 315 -14.11 17.92 6.77
CA THR A 315 -14.53 18.16 8.16
C THR A 315 -15.84 17.44 8.47
N LEU A 316 -16.84 17.54 7.58
CA LEU A 316 -18.12 16.84 7.76
C LEU A 316 -17.96 15.31 7.81
N GLY A 317 -17.18 14.74 6.90
CA GLY A 317 -16.92 13.31 6.86
C GLY A 317 -16.28 12.79 8.15
N TYR A 318 -15.28 13.49 8.66
CA TYR A 318 -14.65 13.13 9.94
C TYR A 318 -15.57 13.36 11.14
N LEU A 319 -16.44 14.38 11.14
CA LEU A 319 -17.46 14.57 12.17
C LEU A 319 -18.47 13.42 12.17
N LEU A 320 -18.97 13.02 11.00
CA LEU A 320 -19.88 11.89 10.86
C LEU A 320 -19.21 10.54 11.24
N SER A 321 -17.88 10.48 11.17
CA SER A 321 -17.11 9.32 11.63
C SER A 321 -16.88 9.28 13.15
N GLY A 322 -17.36 10.31 13.89
CA GLY A 322 -17.26 10.36 15.35
C GLY A 322 -16.02 11.09 15.88
N GLN A 323 -15.39 11.96 15.06
CA GLN A 323 -14.27 12.76 15.52
C GLN A 323 -14.74 14.10 16.10
N SER A 324 -13.96 14.64 17.05
CA SER A 324 -14.22 15.99 17.57
C SER A 324 -14.06 17.05 16.49
N LEU A 325 -14.77 18.19 16.59
CA LEU A 325 -14.73 19.26 15.61
C LEU A 325 -13.28 19.72 15.32
N LYS A 326 -12.45 19.87 16.35
CA LYS A 326 -11.04 20.25 16.20
C LYS A 326 -10.24 19.24 15.36
N GLN A 327 -10.38 17.94 15.65
CA GLN A 327 -9.70 16.89 14.90
C GLN A 327 -10.27 16.78 13.48
N ALA A 328 -11.58 16.87 13.31
CA ALA A 328 -12.25 16.81 12.02
C ALA A 328 -11.80 17.96 11.08
N MET A 329 -11.67 19.19 11.60
CA MET A 329 -11.16 20.32 10.83
C MET A 329 -9.69 20.13 10.43
N ARG A 330 -8.84 19.65 11.36
CA ARG A 330 -7.43 19.35 11.03
C ARG A 330 -7.32 18.29 9.93
N CYS A 331 -8.15 17.25 10.00
CA CYS A 331 -8.19 16.21 8.96
C CYS A 331 -8.67 16.76 7.61
N GLY A 332 -9.82 17.44 7.58
CA GLY A 332 -10.42 17.96 6.34
C GLY A 332 -9.53 18.97 5.62
N PHE A 333 -8.94 19.92 6.36
CA PHE A 333 -8.03 20.91 5.79
C PHE A 333 -6.73 20.28 5.25
N SER A 334 -6.31 19.15 5.81
CA SER A 334 -5.12 18.43 5.33
C SER A 334 -5.34 17.75 3.98
N MET A 335 -6.59 17.51 3.58
CA MET A 335 -6.94 16.81 2.34
C MET A 335 -7.24 17.76 1.17
N ALA A 336 -7.10 19.08 1.35
CA ALA A 336 -7.48 20.12 0.40
C ALA A 336 -6.54 20.23 -0.81
N GLN A 337 -6.43 19.17 -1.60
CA GLN A 337 -5.61 19.10 -2.82
C GLN A 337 -6.09 17.99 -3.76
N ILE A 338 -5.66 18.04 -5.03
CA ILE A 338 -5.87 16.96 -6.01
C ILE A 338 -4.66 16.01 -6.03
N GLY A 339 -4.93 14.70 -6.01
CA GLY A 339 -3.92 13.65 -6.07
C GLY A 339 -3.56 13.17 -7.48
N GLU A 340 -2.56 12.29 -7.53
CA GLU A 340 -2.08 11.64 -8.76
C GLU A 340 -3.15 10.82 -9.48
N PHE A 341 -4.14 10.27 -8.78
CA PHE A 341 -5.24 9.54 -9.40
C PHE A 341 -6.10 10.41 -10.32
N ALA A 342 -6.18 11.70 -10.07
CA ALA A 342 -6.87 12.62 -10.97
C ALA A 342 -6.25 12.63 -12.37
N PHE A 343 -4.91 12.56 -12.47
CA PHE A 343 -4.22 12.49 -13.76
C PHE A 343 -4.46 11.15 -14.46
N ILE A 344 -4.52 10.05 -13.68
CA ILE A 344 -4.81 8.72 -14.22
C ILE A 344 -6.25 8.65 -14.74
N ILE A 345 -7.22 9.23 -14.01
CA ILE A 345 -8.61 9.35 -14.43
C ILE A 345 -8.72 10.21 -15.70
N ALA A 346 -7.98 11.33 -15.75
CA ALA A 346 -7.96 12.22 -16.91
C ALA A 346 -7.34 11.52 -18.13
N SER A 347 -6.22 10.83 -17.97
CA SER A 347 -5.60 10.01 -19.02
C SER A 347 -6.53 8.91 -19.53
N LEU A 348 -7.25 8.24 -18.63
CA LEU A 348 -8.28 7.27 -18.99
C LEU A 348 -9.39 7.91 -19.83
N GLY A 349 -9.90 9.06 -19.43
CA GLY A 349 -10.95 9.78 -20.17
C GLY A 349 -10.50 10.20 -21.56
N LEU A 350 -9.25 10.65 -21.71
CA LEU A 350 -8.64 10.96 -23.02
C LEU A 350 -8.48 9.69 -23.88
N SER A 351 -7.96 8.61 -23.32
CA SER A 351 -7.76 7.35 -24.04
C SER A 351 -9.07 6.72 -24.55
N LEU A 352 -10.17 6.98 -23.82
CA LEU A 352 -11.53 6.57 -24.23
C LEU A 352 -12.21 7.59 -25.15
N ALA A 353 -11.57 8.74 -25.45
CA ALA A 353 -12.09 9.83 -26.25
C ALA A 353 -13.47 10.36 -25.76
N VAL A 354 -13.73 10.36 -24.43
CA VAL A 354 -15.02 10.76 -23.84
C VAL A 354 -14.96 12.10 -23.14
N ILE A 355 -13.78 12.65 -22.89
CA ILE A 355 -13.57 13.98 -22.30
C ILE A 355 -12.90 14.90 -23.31
N GLY A 356 -13.13 16.22 -23.15
CA GLY A 356 -12.46 17.23 -23.98
C GLY A 356 -11.00 17.42 -23.61
N ASP A 357 -10.16 17.71 -24.61
CA ASP A 357 -8.71 17.89 -24.46
C ASP A 357 -8.31 18.98 -23.45
N PHE A 358 -9.23 19.96 -23.22
CA PHE A 358 -9.02 21.04 -22.27
C PHE A 358 -9.05 20.60 -20.82
N LEU A 359 -9.78 19.53 -20.50
CA LEU A 359 -10.03 19.13 -19.10
C LEU A 359 -8.76 18.64 -18.41
N TYR A 360 -7.90 17.94 -19.14
CA TYR A 360 -6.65 17.43 -18.61
C TYR A 360 -5.68 18.56 -18.17
N PRO A 361 -5.33 19.55 -19.02
CA PRO A 361 -4.49 20.69 -18.61
C PRO A 361 -5.10 21.50 -17.46
N VAL A 362 -6.41 21.68 -17.45
CA VAL A 362 -7.12 22.39 -16.37
C VAL A 362 -6.89 21.69 -15.02
N VAL A 363 -7.11 20.38 -14.97
CA VAL A 363 -6.94 19.60 -13.72
C VAL A 363 -5.47 19.57 -13.28
N VAL A 364 -4.52 19.49 -14.21
CA VAL A 364 -3.08 19.56 -13.89
C VAL A 364 -2.76 20.93 -13.26
N ALA A 365 -3.22 22.03 -13.84
CA ALA A 365 -3.00 23.36 -13.27
C ALA A 365 -3.59 23.50 -11.87
N VAL A 366 -4.82 23.05 -11.67
CA VAL A 366 -5.50 23.07 -10.36
C VAL A 366 -4.73 22.22 -9.34
N SER A 367 -4.24 21.04 -9.75
CA SER A 367 -3.45 20.15 -8.88
C SER A 367 -2.13 20.81 -8.45
N VAL A 368 -1.41 21.46 -9.37
CA VAL A 368 -0.17 22.20 -9.05
C VAL A 368 -0.43 23.28 -8.02
N ILE A 369 -1.48 24.09 -8.23
CA ILE A 369 -1.83 25.19 -7.32
C ILE A 369 -2.24 24.65 -5.95
N THR A 370 -3.12 23.64 -5.91
CA THR A 370 -3.59 23.07 -4.64
C THR A 370 -2.48 22.35 -3.87
N THR A 371 -1.55 21.70 -4.56
CA THR A 371 -0.37 21.07 -3.96
C THR A 371 0.52 22.13 -3.30
N PHE A 372 0.79 23.23 -3.98
CA PHE A 372 1.57 24.34 -3.42
C PHE A 372 0.88 24.94 -2.18
N LEU A 373 -0.45 25.00 -2.15
CA LEU A 373 -1.22 25.54 -1.04
C LEU A 373 -1.41 24.56 0.13
N THR A 374 -1.13 23.27 -0.05
CA THR A 374 -1.35 22.22 0.96
C THR A 374 -0.71 22.52 2.34
N PRO A 375 0.57 22.91 2.47
CA PRO A 375 1.16 23.22 3.78
C PRO A 375 0.47 24.39 4.49
N TYR A 376 -0.02 25.37 3.72
CA TYR A 376 -0.76 26.53 4.26
C TYR A 376 -2.15 26.13 4.74
N MET A 377 -2.83 25.24 4.00
CA MET A 377 -4.13 24.68 4.42
C MET A 377 -4.00 23.88 5.72
N ILE A 378 -2.99 23.02 5.82
CA ILE A 378 -2.73 22.24 7.04
C ILE A 378 -2.50 23.16 8.25
N ARG A 379 -1.67 24.22 8.10
CA ARG A 379 -1.42 25.20 9.17
C ARG A 379 -2.65 26.04 9.47
N GLY A 380 -3.46 26.36 8.46
CA GLY A 380 -4.68 27.15 8.56
C GLY A 380 -5.82 26.48 9.32
N ALA A 381 -5.77 25.15 9.51
CA ALA A 381 -6.81 24.40 10.21
C ALA A 381 -7.02 24.87 11.68
N VAL A 382 -5.92 25.14 12.40
CA VAL A 382 -5.99 25.55 13.81
C VAL A 382 -6.56 26.98 13.98
N PRO A 383 -6.08 28.00 13.23
CA PRO A 383 -6.71 29.33 13.24
C PRO A 383 -8.20 29.30 12.80
N ALA A 384 -8.53 28.52 11.77
CA ALA A 384 -9.90 28.36 11.31
C ALA A 384 -10.81 27.76 12.40
N TYR A 385 -10.33 26.75 13.13
CA TYR A 385 -11.05 26.20 14.28
C TYR A 385 -11.26 27.26 15.36
N SER A 386 -10.22 28.01 15.73
CA SER A 386 -10.31 29.04 16.77
C SER A 386 -11.25 30.18 16.39
N PHE A 387 -11.28 30.55 15.10
CA PHE A 387 -12.24 31.53 14.56
C PHE A 387 -13.66 31.00 14.67
N LEU A 388 -13.89 29.75 14.24
CA LEU A 388 -15.21 29.12 14.29
C LEU A 388 -15.70 28.94 15.72
N GLU A 389 -14.85 28.53 16.64
CA GLU A 389 -15.17 28.36 18.07
C GLU A 389 -15.60 29.66 18.74
N ARG A 390 -14.99 30.80 18.34
CA ARG A 390 -15.35 32.13 18.88
C ARG A 390 -16.69 32.65 18.36
N HIS A 391 -17.08 32.27 17.13
CA HIS A 391 -18.29 32.79 16.49
C HIS A 391 -19.50 31.84 16.58
N LEU A 392 -19.28 30.55 16.84
CA LEU A 392 -20.37 29.61 17.04
C LEU A 392 -20.88 29.65 18.49
N PRO A 393 -22.21 29.62 18.70
CA PRO A 393 -22.78 29.45 20.04
C PRO A 393 -22.25 28.18 20.69
N MET A 394 -21.79 28.26 21.94
CA MET A 394 -21.26 27.10 22.72
C MET A 394 -22.19 25.89 22.71
N VAL A 395 -23.50 26.10 22.57
CA VAL A 395 -24.49 25.02 22.51
C VAL A 395 -24.31 24.16 21.25
N TRP A 396 -23.95 24.78 20.10
CA TRP A 396 -23.73 24.05 18.85
C TRP A 396 -22.41 23.27 18.88
N VAL A 397 -21.33 23.85 19.38
CA VAL A 397 -20.05 23.15 19.55
C VAL A 397 -20.20 21.95 20.49
N ARG A 398 -20.92 22.10 21.60
CA ARG A 398 -21.21 21.00 22.52
C ARG A 398 -22.12 19.94 21.90
N ARG A 399 -23.09 20.32 21.07
CA ARG A 399 -23.96 19.35 20.35
C ARG A 399 -23.14 18.54 19.35
N ILE A 400 -22.30 19.20 18.56
CA ILE A 400 -21.44 18.53 17.56
C ILE A 400 -20.49 17.55 18.25
N ASN A 401 -19.79 17.97 19.31
CA ASN A 401 -18.89 17.09 20.05
C ASN A 401 -19.65 15.93 20.75
N ARG A 402 -20.86 16.19 21.23
CA ARG A 402 -21.72 15.14 21.84
C ARG A 402 -22.23 14.13 20.82
N ILE A 403 -22.43 14.50 19.57
CA ILE A 403 -22.76 13.56 18.48
C ILE A 403 -21.53 12.68 18.19
N ALA A 404 -20.34 13.25 18.19
CA ALA A 404 -19.08 12.53 18.05
C ALA A 404 -18.85 11.51 19.19
N GLU A 405 -19.17 11.85 20.42
CA GLU A 405 -19.05 10.97 21.60
C GLU A 405 -20.08 9.82 21.61
N ARG A 406 -21.24 10.02 20.99
CA ARG A 406 -22.31 9.00 20.95
C ARG A 406 -22.13 7.93 19.88
N MET A 407 -21.24 8.12 18.91
CA MET A 407 -20.91 7.04 17.98
C MET A 407 -20.01 6.04 18.69
N PRO A 408 -20.43 4.76 18.82
CA PRO A 408 -19.68 3.78 19.58
C PRO A 408 -18.30 3.60 18.95
N SER A 409 -17.27 3.98 19.69
CA SER A 409 -15.93 3.52 19.41
C SER A 409 -15.95 2.00 19.36
N SER A 410 -15.53 1.41 18.26
CA SER A 410 -15.80 0.02 17.84
C SER A 410 -15.18 -1.07 18.71
N LYS A 411 -15.09 -0.89 20.03
CA LYS A 411 -14.44 -1.84 20.94
C LYS A 411 -15.35 -2.55 21.92
N GLU A 412 -16.63 -2.20 22.02
CA GLU A 412 -17.53 -2.94 22.91
C GLU A 412 -18.29 -4.01 22.16
N THR A 413 -18.05 -5.22 22.60
CA THR A 413 -18.84 -6.45 22.39
C THR A 413 -19.27 -6.66 20.94
N GLN A 414 -18.39 -7.21 20.13
CA GLN A 414 -18.80 -7.84 18.87
C GLN A 414 -19.74 -8.99 19.24
N GLY A 415 -21.02 -8.70 19.35
CA GLY A 415 -22.04 -9.72 19.58
C GLY A 415 -21.92 -10.83 18.54
N ASN A 416 -22.12 -12.07 18.94
CA ASN A 416 -22.03 -13.26 18.09
C ASN A 416 -22.76 -13.11 16.75
N TRP A 417 -23.82 -12.30 16.70
CA TRP A 417 -24.52 -11.91 15.48
C TRP A 417 -23.68 -11.13 14.49
N ARG A 418 -22.93 -10.13 14.94
CA ARG A 418 -22.10 -9.29 14.05
C ARG A 418 -21.00 -10.09 13.40
N ILE A 419 -20.39 -11.02 14.15
CA ILE A 419 -19.37 -11.94 13.64
C ILE A 419 -19.97 -12.87 12.57
N LEU A 420 -21.16 -13.42 12.81
CA LEU A 420 -21.82 -14.33 11.89
C LEU A 420 -22.32 -13.65 10.62
N ILE A 421 -23.03 -12.52 10.75
CA ILE A 421 -23.57 -11.74 9.62
C ILE A 421 -22.44 -11.27 8.70
N ARG A 422 -21.24 -10.96 9.23
CA ARG A 422 -20.09 -10.57 8.40
C ARG A 422 -19.40 -11.77 7.75
N ALA A 423 -19.23 -12.87 8.49
CA ALA A 423 -18.46 -14.03 8.04
C ALA A 423 -19.23 -14.91 7.05
N MET A 424 -20.55 -15.05 7.19
CA MET A 424 -21.36 -15.93 6.33
C MET A 424 -21.46 -15.43 4.88
N PRO A 425 -21.85 -14.17 4.59
CA PRO A 425 -21.92 -13.67 3.22
C PRO A 425 -20.56 -13.68 2.54
N MET A 426 -19.49 -13.29 3.27
CA MET A 426 -18.14 -13.27 2.72
C MET A 426 -17.66 -14.67 2.30
N ASN A 427 -17.92 -15.68 3.12
CA ASN A 427 -17.62 -17.07 2.75
C ASN A 427 -18.44 -17.55 1.54
N THR A 428 -19.73 -17.20 1.50
CA THR A 428 -20.61 -17.55 0.38
C THR A 428 -20.14 -16.87 -0.91
N ALA A 429 -19.75 -15.61 -0.86
CA ALA A 429 -19.21 -14.88 -2.01
C ALA A 429 -17.90 -15.51 -2.52
N ILE A 430 -16.93 -15.77 -1.65
CA ILE A 430 -15.63 -16.34 -2.04
C ILE A 430 -15.79 -17.71 -2.71
N TYR A 431 -16.50 -18.63 -2.04
CA TYR A 431 -16.67 -19.97 -2.60
C TYR A 431 -17.67 -20.02 -3.75
N GLY A 432 -18.65 -19.11 -3.78
CA GLY A 432 -19.59 -18.94 -4.89
C GLY A 432 -18.85 -18.51 -6.16
N VAL A 433 -18.02 -17.46 -6.06
CA VAL A 433 -17.22 -16.97 -7.20
C VAL A 433 -16.27 -18.05 -7.71
N LEU A 434 -15.60 -18.79 -6.81
CA LEU A 434 -14.76 -19.92 -7.21
C LEU A 434 -15.55 -21.00 -7.94
N SER A 435 -16.74 -21.32 -7.45
CA SER A 435 -17.61 -22.33 -8.10
C SER A 435 -18.03 -21.89 -9.49
N ILE A 436 -18.47 -20.64 -9.66
CA ILE A 436 -18.88 -20.08 -10.95
C ILE A 436 -17.68 -20.02 -11.92
N ALA A 437 -16.49 -19.64 -11.42
CA ALA A 437 -15.29 -19.60 -12.24
C ALA A 437 -14.87 -20.97 -12.77
N VAL A 438 -14.94 -22.01 -11.92
CA VAL A 438 -14.67 -23.38 -12.36
C VAL A 438 -15.70 -23.84 -13.39
N VAL A 439 -16.97 -23.54 -13.17
CA VAL A 439 -18.04 -23.85 -14.16
C VAL A 439 -17.78 -23.14 -15.49
N ALA A 440 -17.47 -21.84 -15.47
CA ALA A 440 -17.17 -21.06 -16.67
C ALA A 440 -15.95 -21.62 -17.42
N LEU A 441 -14.88 -21.95 -16.69
CA LEU A 441 -13.66 -22.52 -17.28
C LEU A 441 -13.93 -23.89 -17.95
N MET A 442 -14.72 -24.73 -17.28
CA MET A 442 -15.09 -26.04 -17.83
C MET A 442 -15.97 -25.91 -19.07
N PHE A 443 -16.89 -24.96 -19.10
CA PHE A 443 -17.78 -24.77 -20.25
C PHE A 443 -17.06 -24.09 -21.43
N THR A 444 -16.09 -23.21 -21.17
CA THR A 444 -15.37 -22.48 -22.22
C THR A 444 -14.25 -23.30 -22.84
N PHE A 445 -13.54 -24.12 -22.06
CA PHE A 445 -12.36 -24.84 -22.54
C PHE A 445 -12.60 -26.37 -22.63
N PHE A 446 -13.11 -26.96 -21.54
CA PHE A 446 -13.21 -28.43 -21.47
C PHE A 446 -14.37 -28.98 -22.34
N LEU A 447 -15.52 -28.31 -22.37
CA LEU A 447 -16.68 -28.77 -23.10
C LEU A 447 -16.44 -28.82 -24.64
N PRO A 448 -15.86 -27.78 -25.28
CA PRO A 448 -15.50 -27.85 -26.69
C PRO A 448 -14.51 -28.99 -26.97
N PHE A 449 -13.45 -29.09 -26.16
CA PHE A 449 -12.45 -30.13 -26.24
C PHE A 449 -13.06 -31.55 -26.10
N ALA A 450 -13.96 -31.75 -25.14
CA ALA A 450 -14.63 -33.03 -24.93
C ALA A 450 -15.55 -33.41 -26.14
N ARG A 451 -16.21 -32.41 -26.74
CA ARG A 451 -17.08 -32.60 -27.90
C ARG A 451 -16.32 -32.90 -29.23
N GLU A 452 -15.01 -32.58 -29.30
CA GLU A 452 -14.13 -32.97 -30.40
C GLU A 452 -13.74 -34.45 -30.32
N ILE A 453 -13.65 -35.03 -29.10
CA ILE A 453 -13.14 -36.39 -28.89
C ILE A 453 -14.29 -37.39 -28.74
N MET A 454 -15.45 -36.99 -28.25
CA MET A 454 -16.55 -37.87 -27.89
C MET A 454 -17.89 -37.42 -28.52
N PRO A 455 -18.86 -38.34 -28.73
CA PRO A 455 -20.23 -37.98 -29.13
C PRO A 455 -20.84 -36.98 -28.12
N ARG A 456 -21.61 -36.01 -28.62
CA ARG A 456 -22.16 -34.88 -27.82
C ARG A 456 -22.77 -35.31 -26.49
N GLY A 457 -23.62 -36.32 -26.47
CA GLY A 457 -24.29 -36.76 -25.21
C GLY A 457 -23.31 -37.26 -24.13
N TRP A 458 -22.27 -37.99 -24.54
CA TRP A 458 -21.22 -38.46 -23.61
C TRP A 458 -20.30 -37.33 -23.16
N ALA A 459 -19.92 -36.46 -24.11
CA ALA A 459 -19.11 -35.27 -23.78
C ALA A 459 -19.79 -34.38 -22.75
N ASP A 460 -21.08 -34.11 -22.91
CA ASP A 460 -21.88 -33.28 -22.00
C ASP A 460 -22.02 -33.92 -20.62
N MET A 461 -22.27 -35.25 -20.55
CA MET A 461 -22.33 -36.00 -19.28
C MET A 461 -20.97 -36.02 -18.54
N VAL A 462 -19.88 -36.26 -19.26
CA VAL A 462 -18.53 -36.24 -18.68
C VAL A 462 -18.18 -34.86 -18.21
N CYS A 463 -18.48 -33.81 -18.98
CA CYS A 463 -18.27 -32.44 -18.56
C CYS A 463 -19.08 -32.08 -17.30
N ALA A 464 -20.36 -32.47 -17.23
CA ALA A 464 -21.17 -32.27 -16.02
C ALA A 464 -20.57 -32.98 -14.81
N ALA A 465 -20.19 -34.24 -14.94
CA ALA A 465 -19.63 -35.02 -13.82
C ALA A 465 -18.30 -34.44 -13.32
N VAL A 466 -17.37 -34.10 -14.22
CA VAL A 466 -16.08 -33.53 -13.87
C VAL A 466 -16.25 -32.13 -13.24
N THR A 467 -17.14 -31.30 -13.80
CA THR A 467 -17.45 -29.97 -13.26
C THR A 467 -17.99 -30.06 -11.86
N LEU A 468 -19.00 -30.91 -11.62
CA LEU A 468 -19.58 -31.10 -10.29
C LEU A 468 -18.60 -31.67 -9.27
N LEU A 469 -17.72 -32.56 -9.70
CA LEU A 469 -16.67 -33.12 -8.82
C LEU A 469 -15.65 -32.04 -8.40
N LEU A 470 -15.25 -31.18 -9.33
CA LEU A 470 -14.31 -30.08 -9.05
C LEU A 470 -14.94 -29.00 -8.17
N VAL A 471 -16.22 -28.70 -8.37
CA VAL A 471 -16.94 -27.65 -7.62
C VAL A 471 -17.44 -28.16 -6.25
N ALA A 472 -17.62 -29.48 -6.09
CA ALA A 472 -18.18 -30.08 -4.88
C ALA A 472 -17.53 -29.62 -3.55
N PRO A 473 -16.20 -29.50 -3.37
CA PRO A 473 -15.61 -29.04 -2.12
C PRO A 473 -15.96 -27.57 -1.81
N PHE A 474 -16.13 -26.73 -2.83
CA PHE A 474 -16.53 -25.34 -2.67
C PHE A 474 -18.01 -25.23 -2.30
N LEU A 475 -18.88 -25.98 -2.98
CA LEU A 475 -20.32 -26.04 -2.66
C LEU A 475 -20.57 -26.51 -1.23
N ARG A 476 -19.84 -27.53 -0.79
CA ARG A 476 -19.88 -27.97 0.60
C ARG A 476 -19.44 -26.88 1.58
N ALA A 477 -18.39 -26.14 1.26
CA ALA A 477 -17.90 -25.05 2.08
C ALA A 477 -18.95 -23.94 2.22
N ILE A 478 -19.70 -23.61 1.16
CA ILE A 478 -20.78 -22.63 1.20
C ILE A 478 -21.81 -23.02 2.26
N VAL A 479 -22.28 -24.25 2.29
CA VAL A 479 -23.34 -24.70 3.23
C VAL A 479 -22.82 -24.90 4.64
N MET A 480 -21.71 -25.66 4.80
CA MET A 480 -21.26 -26.18 6.09
C MET A 480 -20.35 -25.27 6.90
N LYS A 481 -19.69 -24.28 6.24
CA LYS A 481 -18.75 -23.40 6.94
C LYS A 481 -19.51 -22.49 7.91
N LYS A 482 -18.99 -22.40 9.16
CA LYS A 482 -19.59 -21.65 10.27
C LYS A 482 -20.85 -22.24 10.92
N LEU A 483 -21.48 -23.26 10.36
CA LEU A 483 -22.61 -23.95 11.03
C LEU A 483 -22.19 -24.61 12.36
N ARG A 484 -20.94 -25.00 12.51
CA ARG A 484 -20.37 -25.62 13.72
C ARG A 484 -19.50 -24.66 14.55
N SER A 485 -19.54 -23.37 14.27
CA SER A 485 -18.79 -22.39 15.04
C SER A 485 -19.37 -22.22 16.46
N LYS A 486 -18.50 -21.77 17.37
CA LYS A 486 -18.93 -21.48 18.75
C LYS A 486 -20.02 -20.41 18.77
N GLU A 487 -19.88 -19.40 17.91
CA GLU A 487 -20.82 -18.29 17.77
C GLU A 487 -22.21 -18.74 17.28
N PHE A 488 -22.24 -19.63 16.27
CA PHE A 488 -23.51 -20.18 15.78
C PHE A 488 -24.23 -20.99 16.85
N LYS A 489 -23.50 -21.85 17.56
CA LYS A 489 -24.06 -22.65 18.66
C LYS A 489 -24.56 -21.78 19.81
N ALA A 490 -23.79 -20.74 20.18
CA ALA A 490 -24.15 -19.81 21.21
C ALA A 490 -25.50 -19.12 20.88
N LEU A 491 -25.63 -18.55 19.67
CA LEU A 491 -26.86 -17.90 19.21
C LEU A 491 -28.05 -18.85 19.09
N TRP A 492 -27.80 -20.11 18.71
CA TRP A 492 -28.83 -21.13 18.61
C TRP A 492 -29.43 -21.49 19.98
N ILE A 493 -28.61 -21.48 21.04
CA ILE A 493 -29.02 -21.83 22.42
C ILE A 493 -29.59 -20.61 23.15
N GLU A 494 -29.07 -19.38 22.84
CA GLU A 494 -29.37 -18.15 23.58
C GLU A 494 -30.87 -17.75 23.51
N SER A 495 -31.49 -17.87 22.34
CA SER A 495 -32.91 -17.50 22.17
C SER A 495 -33.56 -18.24 21.02
N TYR A 496 -34.84 -18.60 21.24
CA TYR A 496 -35.71 -19.22 20.21
C TYR A 496 -35.88 -18.30 18.98
N HIS A 497 -35.97 -16.97 19.20
CA HIS A 497 -36.13 -15.99 18.14
C HIS A 497 -34.92 -15.91 17.22
N ASN A 498 -33.70 -16.25 17.65
CA ASN A 498 -32.49 -16.29 16.86
C ASN A 498 -32.45 -17.46 15.87
N ARG A 499 -33.26 -18.50 16.06
CA ARG A 499 -33.27 -19.72 15.22
C ARG A 499 -33.83 -19.44 13.82
N LEU A 500 -34.86 -18.63 13.72
CA LEU A 500 -35.53 -18.33 12.45
C LEU A 500 -34.60 -17.61 11.46
N PRO A 501 -33.92 -16.51 11.80
CA PRO A 501 -32.93 -15.89 10.93
C PRO A 501 -31.76 -16.82 10.59
N LEU A 502 -31.31 -17.68 11.52
CA LEU A 502 -30.23 -18.65 11.27
C LEU A 502 -30.64 -19.71 10.26
N ILE A 503 -31.90 -20.24 10.39
CA ILE A 503 -32.46 -21.18 9.42
C ILE A 503 -32.60 -20.52 8.04
N PHE A 504 -33.08 -19.28 7.98
CA PHE A 504 -33.20 -18.53 6.73
C PHE A 504 -31.86 -18.39 6.01
N THR A 505 -30.77 -18.03 6.71
CA THR A 505 -29.44 -17.96 6.13
C THR A 505 -28.96 -19.32 5.62
N LEU A 506 -29.30 -20.41 6.30
CA LEU A 506 -28.96 -21.76 5.86
C LEU A 506 -29.74 -22.16 4.59
N ILE A 507 -31.01 -21.86 4.56
CA ILE A 507 -31.89 -22.13 3.39
C ILE A 507 -31.37 -21.33 2.19
N ALA A 508 -31.10 -20.03 2.35
CA ALA A 508 -30.60 -19.16 1.29
C ALA A 508 -29.27 -19.69 0.68
N ARG A 509 -28.36 -20.17 1.53
CA ARG A 509 -27.09 -20.76 1.07
C ARG A 509 -27.29 -22.10 0.35
N THR A 510 -28.22 -22.91 0.81
CA THR A 510 -28.57 -24.18 0.18
C THR A 510 -29.26 -23.95 -1.16
N VAL A 511 -30.16 -22.98 -1.27
CA VAL A 511 -30.79 -22.56 -2.53
C VAL A 511 -29.76 -22.05 -3.51
N PHE A 512 -28.79 -21.25 -3.05
CA PHE A 512 -27.70 -20.78 -3.90
C PHE A 512 -26.83 -21.93 -4.44
N VAL A 513 -26.53 -22.93 -3.63
CA VAL A 513 -25.81 -24.14 -4.07
C VAL A 513 -26.65 -24.94 -5.08
N LEU A 514 -27.95 -25.12 -4.80
CA LEU A 514 -28.87 -25.78 -5.74
C LEU A 514 -28.95 -25.05 -7.07
N SER A 515 -28.97 -23.73 -7.10
CA SER A 515 -29.01 -22.96 -8.35
C SER A 515 -27.74 -23.15 -9.20
N ILE A 516 -26.56 -23.27 -8.60
CA ILE A 516 -25.32 -23.57 -9.34
C ILE A 516 -25.38 -25.00 -9.93
N ILE A 517 -25.78 -25.98 -9.16
CA ILE A 517 -25.89 -27.36 -9.64
C ILE A 517 -26.95 -27.45 -10.74
N PHE A 518 -28.11 -26.82 -10.51
CA PHE A 518 -29.17 -26.74 -11.50
C PHE A 518 -28.70 -26.14 -12.82
N TYR A 519 -27.95 -25.03 -12.77
CA TYR A 519 -27.39 -24.40 -13.96
C TYR A 519 -26.46 -25.36 -14.74
N VAL A 520 -25.56 -26.07 -14.04
CA VAL A 520 -24.64 -27.01 -14.66
C VAL A 520 -25.38 -28.18 -15.29
N VAL A 521 -26.35 -28.76 -14.59
CA VAL A 521 -27.10 -29.93 -15.10
C VAL A 521 -28.05 -29.55 -16.23
N SER A 522 -28.84 -28.48 -16.07
CA SER A 522 -29.82 -28.04 -17.08
C SER A 522 -29.18 -27.57 -18.38
N ARG A 523 -27.96 -27.07 -18.34
CA ARG A 523 -27.23 -26.59 -19.53
C ARG A 523 -26.62 -27.72 -20.36
N LEU A 524 -26.39 -28.88 -19.74
CA LEU A 524 -25.70 -30.03 -20.33
C LEU A 524 -26.61 -31.25 -20.56
N THR A 525 -27.88 -31.19 -20.10
CA THR A 525 -28.82 -32.32 -20.22
C THR A 525 -30.20 -31.83 -20.68
N ASP A 526 -30.85 -32.59 -21.56
CA ASP A 526 -32.19 -32.29 -22.07
C ASP A 526 -33.31 -33.00 -21.25
N PHE A 527 -33.05 -33.28 -19.99
CA PHE A 527 -34.02 -33.95 -19.13
C PHE A 527 -35.14 -32.99 -18.67
N SER A 528 -36.32 -33.57 -18.31
CA SER A 528 -37.42 -32.79 -17.78
C SER A 528 -37.04 -32.09 -16.47
N LEU A 529 -37.64 -30.94 -16.20
CA LEU A 529 -37.36 -30.09 -15.04
C LEU A 529 -37.44 -30.89 -13.70
N ALA A 530 -38.40 -31.79 -13.58
CA ALA A 530 -38.56 -32.61 -12.39
C ALA A 530 -37.38 -33.56 -12.13
N VAL A 531 -36.88 -34.21 -13.20
CA VAL A 531 -35.72 -35.12 -13.10
C VAL A 531 -34.44 -34.34 -12.75
N VAL A 532 -34.23 -33.16 -13.34
CA VAL A 532 -33.09 -32.28 -13.01
C VAL A 532 -33.14 -31.84 -11.56
N LEU A 533 -34.30 -31.43 -11.04
CA LEU A 533 -34.45 -31.03 -9.65
C LEU A 533 -34.19 -32.20 -8.65
N CYS A 534 -34.72 -33.40 -8.94
CA CYS A 534 -34.42 -34.57 -8.12
C CYS A 534 -32.92 -34.91 -8.13
N ALA A 535 -32.28 -34.90 -9.30
CA ALA A 535 -30.85 -35.11 -9.41
C ALA A 535 -30.03 -34.09 -8.62
N CYS A 536 -30.39 -32.80 -8.68
CA CYS A 536 -29.73 -31.72 -7.92
C CYS A 536 -29.84 -31.96 -6.41
N ILE A 537 -30.99 -32.35 -5.89
CA ILE A 537 -31.18 -32.63 -4.47
C ILE A 537 -30.33 -33.83 -4.04
N ILE A 538 -30.30 -34.91 -4.82
CA ILE A 538 -29.48 -36.10 -4.54
C ILE A 538 -28.00 -35.75 -4.53
N ILE A 539 -27.52 -34.95 -5.50
CA ILE A 539 -26.13 -34.49 -5.58
C ILE A 539 -25.74 -33.65 -4.37
N VAL A 540 -26.61 -32.72 -3.94
CA VAL A 540 -26.35 -31.93 -2.72
C VAL A 540 -26.22 -32.83 -1.49
N LEU A 541 -27.14 -33.77 -1.32
CA LEU A 541 -27.09 -34.70 -0.19
C LEU A 541 -25.83 -35.55 -0.21
N ALA A 542 -25.42 -36.06 -1.38
CA ALA A 542 -24.18 -36.81 -1.56
C ALA A 542 -22.95 -35.99 -1.22
N ILE A 543 -22.83 -34.71 -1.69
CA ILE A 543 -21.76 -33.80 -1.37
C ILE A 543 -21.64 -33.51 0.12
N LEU A 544 -22.79 -33.29 0.77
CA LEU A 544 -22.85 -33.01 2.21
C LEU A 544 -22.51 -34.25 3.07
N ALA A 545 -22.90 -35.44 2.66
CA ALA A 545 -22.61 -36.70 3.36
C ALA A 545 -21.15 -37.18 3.18
N SER A 546 -20.50 -36.85 2.08
CA SER A 546 -19.18 -37.37 1.72
C SER A 546 -18.05 -36.94 2.68
N ARG A 547 -17.35 -37.93 3.26
CA ARG A 547 -16.19 -37.72 4.12
C ARG A 547 -14.95 -37.20 3.33
N ARG A 548 -14.76 -37.63 2.08
CA ARG A 548 -13.67 -37.18 1.20
C ARG A 548 -13.81 -35.70 0.86
N MET A 549 -15.02 -35.25 0.54
CA MET A 549 -15.31 -33.83 0.28
C MET A 549 -15.08 -32.97 1.53
N LYS A 550 -15.32 -33.50 2.74
CA LYS A 550 -15.00 -32.82 4.00
C LYS A 550 -13.50 -32.56 4.13
N SER A 551 -12.66 -33.54 3.89
CA SER A 551 -11.20 -33.38 4.00
C SER A 551 -10.64 -32.44 2.91
N GLY A 552 -11.18 -32.51 1.68
CA GLY A 552 -10.86 -31.60 0.58
C GLY A 552 -11.18 -30.14 0.93
N SER A 553 -12.40 -29.86 1.38
CA SER A 553 -12.82 -28.52 1.79
C SER A 553 -11.96 -27.95 2.93
N ILE A 554 -11.63 -28.75 3.96
CA ILE A 554 -10.75 -28.33 5.07
C ILE A 554 -9.33 -28.06 4.57
N ARG A 555 -8.81 -28.88 3.65
CA ARG A 555 -7.45 -28.70 3.08
C ARG A 555 -7.36 -27.38 2.30
N ILE A 556 -8.33 -27.09 1.45
CA ILE A 556 -8.41 -25.84 0.67
C ILE A 556 -8.49 -24.64 1.63
N GLU A 557 -9.36 -24.73 2.64
CA GLU A 557 -9.49 -23.67 3.64
C GLU A 557 -8.19 -23.43 4.41
N ARG A 558 -7.53 -24.49 4.87
CA ARG A 558 -6.23 -24.40 5.56
C ARG A 558 -5.18 -23.71 4.68
N MET A 559 -5.10 -24.10 3.41
CA MET A 559 -4.14 -23.52 2.46
C MET A 559 -4.44 -22.03 2.23
N PHE A 560 -5.70 -21.65 2.06
CA PHE A 560 -6.12 -20.27 1.92
C PHE A 560 -5.78 -19.42 3.16
N VAL A 561 -6.14 -19.89 4.35
CA VAL A 561 -5.86 -19.19 5.60
C VAL A 561 -4.35 -19.10 5.88
N GLN A 562 -3.58 -20.15 5.57
CA GLN A 562 -2.13 -20.11 5.68
C GLN A 562 -1.50 -19.09 4.72
N ASN A 563 -1.93 -19.07 3.46
CA ASN A 563 -1.43 -18.11 2.49
C ASN A 563 -1.81 -16.67 2.88
N LEU A 564 -3.05 -16.43 3.30
CA LEU A 564 -3.51 -15.13 3.76
C LEU A 564 -2.79 -14.66 5.04
N ARG A 565 -2.34 -15.56 5.91
CA ARG A 565 -1.63 -15.24 7.16
C ARG A 565 -0.13 -15.42 7.08
N SER A 566 0.41 -15.79 5.92
CA SER A 566 1.82 -16.14 5.76
C SER A 566 2.76 -15.00 6.19
N ARG A 567 2.45 -13.76 5.83
CA ARG A 567 3.19 -12.55 6.24
C ARG A 567 3.10 -12.31 7.75
N ASP A 568 1.91 -12.44 8.35
CA ASP A 568 1.73 -12.26 9.81
C ASP A 568 2.49 -13.31 10.61
N ILE A 569 2.48 -14.57 10.14
CA ILE A 569 3.21 -15.66 10.79
C ILE A 569 4.71 -15.41 10.68
N ALA A 570 5.19 -15.02 9.51
CA ALA A 570 6.60 -14.67 9.31
C ALA A 570 7.01 -13.46 10.17
N ALA A 571 6.18 -12.43 10.28
CA ALA A 571 6.42 -11.28 11.14
C ALA A 571 6.40 -11.62 12.63
N GLN A 572 5.57 -12.59 13.05
CA GLN A 572 5.58 -13.11 14.43
C GLN A 572 6.86 -13.89 14.73
N VAL A 573 7.29 -14.77 13.82
CA VAL A 573 8.50 -15.59 13.98
C VAL A 573 9.76 -14.73 13.96
N SER A 574 9.78 -13.65 13.16
CA SER A 574 10.92 -12.71 13.07
C SER A 574 10.91 -11.62 14.15
N GLY A 575 9.99 -11.63 15.10
CA GLY A 575 9.90 -10.61 16.17
C GLY A 575 9.48 -9.21 15.71
N LYS A 576 9.17 -9.01 14.43
CA LYS A 576 8.81 -7.73 13.81
C LYS A 576 7.36 -7.30 14.06
N ARG A 577 6.61 -7.98 14.93
CA ARG A 577 5.22 -7.63 15.18
C ARG A 577 5.13 -6.39 16.05
N ARG A 578 4.37 -5.38 15.62
CA ARG A 578 3.94 -4.25 16.46
C ARG A 578 3.25 -4.77 17.72
N PRO A 579 3.40 -4.11 18.89
CA PRO A 579 2.67 -4.48 20.09
C PRO A 579 1.17 -4.56 19.86
N LEU A 580 0.48 -5.50 20.51
CA LEU A 580 -0.98 -5.73 20.42
C LEU A 580 -1.83 -4.51 20.87
N PHE A 581 -1.21 -3.48 21.40
CA PHE A 581 -1.85 -2.29 21.94
C PHE A 581 -1.71 -1.08 20.99
N GLU A 582 -2.17 -1.21 19.74
CA GLU A 582 -2.61 -0.05 18.96
C GLU A 582 -4.04 0.29 19.39
N GLY A 583 -4.18 0.94 20.51
CA GLY A 583 -5.46 1.41 21.00
C GLY A 583 -5.21 2.54 21.99
N HIS A 584 -5.99 3.60 21.85
CA HIS A 584 -6.07 4.67 22.83
C HIS A 584 -6.11 4.10 24.24
N LEU A 585 -5.18 4.51 25.08
CA LEU A 585 -5.34 4.41 26.51
C LEU A 585 -6.46 5.40 26.85
N LEU A 586 -7.63 4.82 27.10
CA LEU A 586 -8.91 5.46 27.40
C LEU A 586 -8.75 6.83 28.08
N ASP A 587 -9.44 7.85 27.54
CA ASP A 587 -9.68 9.20 28.09
C ASP A 587 -8.48 10.13 28.34
N ARG A 588 -7.28 9.77 27.95
CA ARG A 588 -6.12 10.66 27.93
C ARG A 588 -5.54 10.66 26.53
N ASP A 589 -5.07 11.79 26.05
CA ASP A 589 -4.43 11.96 24.71
C ASP A 589 -3.11 11.16 24.57
N LEU A 590 -3.03 9.97 25.18
CA LEU A 590 -1.87 9.08 25.19
C LEU A 590 -2.00 8.01 24.13
N HIS A 591 -1.01 7.88 23.26
CA HIS A 591 -0.94 6.81 22.26
C HIS A 591 0.49 6.26 22.12
N ILE A 592 0.60 5.10 21.46
CA ILE A 592 1.89 4.48 21.18
C ILE A 592 2.33 4.90 19.80
N SER A 593 3.52 5.48 19.68
CA SER A 593 4.15 5.83 18.42
C SER A 593 5.45 5.05 18.19
N GLU A 594 5.78 4.80 16.94
CA GLU A 594 7.06 4.23 16.49
C GLU A 594 7.95 5.37 16.02
N ILE A 595 9.15 5.49 16.57
CA ILE A 595 10.15 6.49 16.19
C ILE A 595 11.42 5.74 15.81
N ASP A 596 11.90 6.00 14.60
CA ASP A 596 13.15 5.45 14.09
C ASP A 596 14.32 6.32 14.57
N LEU A 597 15.38 5.70 15.07
CA LEU A 597 16.62 6.41 15.36
C LEU A 597 17.48 6.49 14.09
N PRO A 598 17.85 7.72 13.67
CA PRO A 598 18.72 7.92 12.52
C PRO A 598 20.09 7.26 12.69
N ASP A 599 20.74 6.95 11.58
CA ASP A 599 22.07 6.32 11.60
C ASP A 599 23.16 7.27 12.15
N ASP A 600 22.94 8.58 12.04
CA ASP A 600 23.78 9.69 12.49
C ASP A 600 23.42 10.22 13.88
N THR A 601 22.66 9.49 14.69
CA THR A 601 22.18 9.95 15.99
C THR A 601 23.29 10.06 17.04
N LEU A 602 23.34 11.17 17.77
CA LEU A 602 24.17 11.35 18.99
C LEU A 602 23.75 10.47 20.18
N TRP A 603 22.65 9.72 20.03
CA TRP A 603 22.12 8.82 21.07
C TRP A 603 22.76 7.43 21.03
N ALA A 604 23.56 7.14 20.03
CA ALA A 604 24.22 5.85 19.84
C ALA A 604 25.00 5.42 21.10
N GLY A 605 24.69 4.23 21.59
CA GLY A 605 25.34 3.64 22.78
C GLY A 605 24.92 4.20 24.14
N LYS A 606 24.13 5.30 24.17
CA LYS A 606 23.64 5.88 25.44
C LYS A 606 22.48 5.04 25.99
N THR A 607 22.44 4.90 27.31
CA THR A 607 21.36 4.21 28.02
C THR A 607 20.10 5.09 28.10
N LEU A 608 18.92 4.48 28.27
CA LEU A 608 17.67 5.21 28.47
C LEU A 608 17.72 6.14 29.69
N LYS A 609 18.56 5.79 30.70
CA LYS A 609 18.81 6.64 31.87
C LYS A 609 19.61 7.89 31.50
N GLU A 610 20.68 7.75 30.74
CA GLU A 610 21.54 8.87 30.29
C GLU A 610 20.80 9.82 29.38
N LEU A 611 19.94 9.29 28.51
CA LEU A 611 19.07 10.07 27.61
C LEU A 611 17.94 10.80 28.36
N GLY A 612 17.57 10.30 29.53
CA GLY A 612 16.53 10.89 30.36
C GLY A 612 15.17 11.05 29.67
N ILE A 613 14.82 10.17 28.75
CA ILE A 613 13.65 10.29 27.86
C ILE A 613 12.37 10.54 28.67
N SER A 614 12.17 9.80 29.74
CA SER A 614 11.00 9.96 30.61
C SER A 614 10.98 11.31 31.36
N GLN A 615 12.15 11.83 31.74
CA GLN A 615 12.26 13.09 32.50
C GLN A 615 12.22 14.31 31.57
N ARG A 616 12.89 14.23 30.40
CA ARG A 616 12.99 15.34 29.44
C ARG A 616 11.68 15.54 28.65
N PHE A 617 11.02 14.45 28.28
CA PHE A 617 9.88 14.49 27.35
C PHE A 617 8.57 13.98 27.98
N GLY A 618 8.60 13.39 29.18
CA GLY A 618 7.41 12.82 29.83
C GLY A 618 6.89 11.55 29.13
N ILE A 619 7.74 10.84 28.39
CA ILE A 619 7.40 9.70 27.54
C ILE A 619 7.90 8.40 28.16
N SER A 620 7.17 7.32 27.99
CA SER A 620 7.59 5.98 28.40
C SER A 620 7.95 5.13 27.17
N VAL A 621 9.15 4.52 27.16
CA VAL A 621 9.57 3.57 26.11
C VAL A 621 8.98 2.20 26.44
N SER A 622 8.09 1.71 25.60
CA SER A 622 7.41 0.42 25.78
C SER A 622 8.20 -0.76 25.19
N SER A 623 8.91 -0.55 24.07
CA SER A 623 9.82 -1.54 23.52
C SER A 623 10.82 -0.91 22.54
N ILE A 624 11.96 -1.61 22.34
CA ILE A 624 12.99 -1.27 21.37
C ILE A 624 13.06 -2.43 20.38
N LEU A 625 12.94 -2.14 19.08
CA LEU A 625 13.15 -3.13 18.02
C LEU A 625 14.50 -2.87 17.36
N ARG A 626 15.45 -3.77 17.55
CA ARG A 626 16.80 -3.74 17.00
C ARG A 626 16.96 -4.84 15.96
N GLY A 627 16.97 -4.49 14.71
CA GLY A 627 17.00 -5.47 13.62
C GLY A 627 15.82 -6.45 13.72
N SER A 628 16.10 -7.73 14.02
CA SER A 628 15.07 -8.75 14.23
C SER A 628 14.73 -9.02 15.70
N ARG A 629 15.46 -8.42 16.66
CA ARG A 629 15.28 -8.65 18.09
C ARG A 629 14.44 -7.53 18.71
N ARG A 630 13.41 -7.90 19.47
CA ARG A 630 12.59 -6.95 20.25
C ARG A 630 12.93 -7.06 21.74
N ILE A 631 13.19 -5.91 22.36
CA ILE A 631 13.37 -5.74 23.81
C ILE A 631 12.07 -5.13 24.33
N ASN A 632 11.24 -5.92 25.03
CA ASN A 632 10.00 -5.44 25.62
C ASN A 632 10.25 -4.90 27.03
N ILE A 633 9.61 -3.78 27.35
CA ILE A 633 9.76 -3.08 28.64
C ILE A 633 11.24 -2.89 28.98
N PRO A 634 11.97 -2.09 28.15
CA PRO A 634 13.39 -1.88 28.37
C PRO A 634 13.64 -1.22 29.72
N THR A 635 14.74 -1.60 30.33
CA THR A 635 15.17 -1.03 31.61
C THR A 635 15.97 0.25 31.41
N ALA A 636 16.18 1.02 32.45
CA ALA A 636 16.98 2.25 32.42
C ALA A 636 18.45 2.02 31.97
N ARG A 637 18.94 0.76 32.01
CA ARG A 637 20.30 0.38 31.59
C ARG A 637 20.41 -0.05 30.13
N ASP A 638 19.27 -0.23 29.45
CA ASP A 638 19.28 -0.60 28.04
C ASP A 638 19.70 0.60 27.21
N ALA A 639 20.71 0.40 26.36
CA ALA A 639 21.23 1.40 25.45
C ALA A 639 20.49 1.36 24.12
N VAL A 640 20.41 2.51 23.43
CA VAL A 640 19.85 2.64 22.08
C VAL A 640 20.98 2.75 21.05
N PHE A 641 20.70 2.33 19.81
CA PHE A 641 21.69 2.33 18.73
C PHE A 641 21.05 2.83 17.43
N PRO A 642 21.86 3.28 16.46
CA PRO A 642 21.41 3.64 15.13
C PRO A 642 20.56 2.54 14.49
N GLY A 643 19.47 2.92 13.82
CA GLY A 643 18.53 1.98 13.22
C GLY A 643 17.60 1.25 14.19
N ASP A 644 17.69 1.52 15.52
CA ASP A 644 16.70 1.05 16.48
C ASP A 644 15.36 1.75 16.26
N LYS A 645 14.26 1.00 16.41
CA LYS A 645 12.89 1.55 16.41
C LYS A 645 12.37 1.58 17.85
N LEU A 646 12.13 2.78 18.34
CA LEU A 646 11.58 2.99 19.68
C LEU A 646 10.06 3.02 19.62
N TYR A 647 9.41 2.16 20.39
CA TYR A 647 7.97 2.23 20.63
C TYR A 647 7.72 2.98 21.91
N VAL A 648 7.17 4.18 21.79
CA VAL A 648 7.02 5.14 22.89
C VAL A 648 5.56 5.47 23.15
N ILE A 649 5.23 5.75 24.40
CA ILE A 649 3.89 6.11 24.86
C ILE A 649 3.94 7.56 25.36
N GLY A 650 3.11 8.42 24.78
CA GLY A 650 3.01 9.83 25.17
C GLY A 650 1.85 10.54 24.50
N THR A 651 1.68 11.82 24.82
CA THR A 651 0.74 12.71 24.11
C THR A 651 1.34 13.20 22.79
N ASP A 652 0.51 13.70 21.86
CA ASP A 652 0.96 14.26 20.57
C ASP A 652 2.08 15.29 20.75
N GLN A 653 1.97 16.19 21.73
CA GLN A 653 2.97 17.22 22.01
C GLN A 653 4.29 16.62 22.51
N GLN A 654 4.22 15.64 23.40
CA GLN A 654 5.40 14.95 23.94
C GLN A 654 6.14 14.19 22.83
N LEU A 655 5.41 13.49 21.96
CA LEU A 655 5.97 12.74 20.84
C LEU A 655 6.61 13.66 19.79
N ALA A 656 5.99 14.81 19.49
CA ALA A 656 6.57 15.82 18.61
C ALA A 656 7.88 16.39 19.18
N ASN A 657 7.94 16.68 20.49
CA ASN A 657 9.14 17.17 21.15
C ASN A 657 10.28 16.13 21.14
N LEU A 658 9.95 14.85 21.33
CA LEU A 658 10.93 13.77 21.25
C LEU A 658 11.49 13.63 19.82
N HIS A 659 10.61 13.66 18.82
CA HIS A 659 11.03 13.55 17.43
C HIS A 659 11.92 14.74 17.00
N ALA A 660 11.57 15.96 17.41
CA ALA A 660 12.39 17.14 17.17
C ALA A 660 13.79 17.00 17.81
N ALA A 661 13.87 16.55 19.07
CA ALA A 661 15.13 16.37 19.76
C ALA A 661 16.02 15.28 19.11
N ILE A 662 15.43 14.21 18.57
CA ILE A 662 16.17 13.17 17.84
C ILE A 662 16.77 13.74 16.55
N LEU A 663 16.03 14.61 15.84
CA LEU A 663 16.52 15.23 14.60
C LEU A 663 17.55 16.35 14.89
N ASP A 664 17.42 17.06 16.00
CA ASP A 664 18.36 18.12 16.40
C ASP A 664 19.66 17.55 17.01
N GLU A 665 19.59 16.35 17.61
CA GLU A 665 20.73 15.67 18.23
C GLU A 665 21.33 14.62 17.26
N THR A 666 21.65 15.07 16.04
CA THR A 666 22.38 14.29 15.00
C THR A 666 23.79 14.90 14.78
N TYR A 667 24.70 14.09 14.24
CA TYR A 667 26.01 14.59 13.83
C TYR A 667 25.87 15.45 12.56
N ASP A 668 26.57 16.58 12.47
CA ASP A 668 26.71 17.35 11.23
C ASP A 668 27.48 16.51 10.19
N GLU A 669 26.88 16.32 9.02
CA GLU A 669 27.24 15.32 7.99
C GLU A 669 28.68 15.35 7.48
N ASP A 670 29.48 16.41 7.70
CA ASP A 670 30.73 16.61 6.96
C ASP A 670 32.05 16.42 7.74
N PHE A 671 32.06 16.23 9.06
CA PHE A 671 33.33 16.31 9.81
C PHE A 671 33.73 15.09 10.67
N GLU A 672 32.84 14.19 11.01
CA GLU A 672 33.17 13.07 11.93
C GLU A 672 33.07 11.66 11.31
N ILE A 673 32.35 11.44 10.23
CA ILE A 673 32.24 10.13 9.57
C ILE A 673 33.60 9.69 9.00
N GLU A 674 34.39 10.58 8.43
CA GLU A 674 35.75 10.26 7.95
C GLU A 674 36.70 9.85 9.09
N LYS A 675 36.51 10.29 10.33
CA LYS A 675 37.38 9.97 11.47
C LYS A 675 37.14 8.60 12.07
N HIS A 676 35.96 8.05 11.89
CA HIS A 676 35.55 6.72 12.41
C HIS A 676 35.52 5.64 11.34
N GLU A 677 35.96 5.92 10.12
CA GLU A 677 36.08 4.90 9.07
C GLU A 677 37.10 3.85 9.50
N MET A 678 36.68 2.59 9.43
CA MET A 678 37.53 1.44 9.70
C MET A 678 38.43 1.20 8.49
N LYS A 679 39.75 1.23 8.71
CA LYS A 679 40.76 0.99 7.68
C LYS A 679 41.44 -0.35 7.92
N LEU A 680 41.61 -1.13 6.86
CA LEU A 680 42.51 -2.27 6.83
C LEU A 680 43.86 -1.83 6.27
N GLU A 681 44.91 -1.95 7.06
CA GLU A 681 46.24 -1.50 6.66
C GLU A 681 47.27 -2.60 6.92
N ARG A 682 48.36 -2.54 6.13
CA ARG A 682 49.47 -3.46 6.19
C ARG A 682 50.65 -2.83 6.91
N ILE A 683 51.08 -3.40 8.02
CA ILE A 683 52.22 -2.94 8.82
C ILE A 683 53.37 -3.95 8.74
N ILE A 684 54.56 -3.49 8.38
CA ILE A 684 55.76 -4.36 8.30
C ILE A 684 56.57 -4.15 9.56
N ILE A 685 56.91 -5.25 10.27
CA ILE A 685 57.77 -5.23 11.46
C ILE A 685 59.22 -5.02 11.02
N GLY A 686 59.68 -3.79 11.12
CA GLY A 686 61.08 -3.42 10.85
C GLY A 686 62.04 -3.77 11.98
N GLY A 687 63.33 -3.65 11.72
CA GLY A 687 64.38 -3.95 12.73
C GLY A 687 64.40 -3.01 13.94
N GLN A 688 63.75 -1.84 13.85
CA GLN A 688 63.58 -0.86 14.95
C GLN A 688 62.14 -0.76 15.46
N SER A 689 61.26 -1.66 15.01
CA SER A 689 59.86 -1.67 15.44
C SER A 689 59.76 -2.00 16.93
N ARG A 690 58.98 -1.23 17.68
CA ARG A 690 58.70 -1.47 19.12
C ARG A 690 57.95 -2.77 19.41
N PHE A 691 57.42 -3.41 18.36
CA PHE A 691 56.71 -4.67 18.44
C PHE A 691 57.65 -5.89 18.28
N LEU A 692 58.89 -5.67 17.82
CA LEU A 692 59.87 -6.73 17.59
C LEU A 692 60.16 -7.48 18.87
N GLY A 693 60.01 -8.83 18.84
CA GLY A 693 60.26 -9.70 19.98
C GLY A 693 59.19 -9.72 21.04
N LYS A 694 58.08 -8.96 20.88
CA LYS A 694 56.92 -9.03 21.75
C LYS A 694 55.88 -10.02 21.19
N SER A 695 55.10 -10.66 22.07
CA SER A 695 53.94 -11.43 21.66
C SER A 695 52.81 -10.50 21.23
N LEU A 696 51.84 -11.01 20.44
CA LEU A 696 50.68 -10.24 20.03
C LEU A 696 49.93 -9.66 21.26
N MET A 697 49.86 -10.43 22.35
CA MET A 697 49.23 -10.00 23.58
C MET A 697 50.02 -8.88 24.30
N GLU A 698 51.37 -8.97 24.29
CA GLU A 698 52.25 -7.95 24.91
C GLU A 698 52.46 -6.73 24.02
N SER A 699 52.03 -6.76 22.76
CA SER A 699 52.21 -5.66 21.81
C SER A 699 51.33 -4.44 22.12
N GLY A 700 50.23 -4.62 22.87
CA GLY A 700 49.27 -3.55 23.20
C GLY A 700 48.47 -3.04 22.01
N ILE A 701 48.56 -3.67 20.82
CA ILE A 701 47.88 -3.19 19.62
C ILE A 701 46.38 -3.03 19.81
N ARG A 702 45.78 -3.92 20.62
CA ARG A 702 44.33 -3.86 20.88
C ARG A 702 43.98 -2.88 22.02
N GLU A 703 44.73 -2.88 23.09
CA GLU A 703 44.43 -2.13 24.30
C GLU A 703 44.87 -0.67 24.21
N GLU A 704 46.03 -0.39 23.59
CA GLU A 704 46.58 0.98 23.49
C GLU A 704 46.17 1.71 22.21
N TYR A 705 45.92 0.96 21.12
CA TYR A 705 45.63 1.54 19.79
C TYR A 705 44.26 1.22 19.26
N SER A 706 43.42 0.52 20.01
CA SER A 706 42.09 0.09 19.59
C SER A 706 42.06 -0.59 18.21
N CYS A 707 43.18 -1.20 17.83
CA CYS A 707 43.36 -1.88 16.54
C CYS A 707 43.35 -3.41 16.73
N MET A 708 42.87 -4.13 15.70
CA MET A 708 42.80 -5.57 15.70
C MET A 708 43.67 -6.16 14.60
N VAL A 709 44.54 -7.10 14.94
CA VAL A 709 45.31 -7.87 13.95
C VAL A 709 44.41 -8.96 13.39
N VAL A 710 44.12 -8.91 12.09
CA VAL A 710 43.23 -9.86 11.37
C VAL A 710 43.99 -10.86 10.54
N GLY A 711 45.27 -10.59 10.27
CA GLY A 711 46.14 -11.50 9.52
C GLY A 711 47.60 -11.25 9.81
N LEU A 712 48.43 -12.28 9.63
CA LEU A 712 49.89 -12.22 9.78
C LEU A 712 50.55 -13.04 8.66
N GLU A 713 51.56 -12.44 8.02
CA GLU A 713 52.42 -13.11 7.06
C GLU A 713 53.83 -13.13 7.61
N SER A 714 54.46 -14.28 7.67
CA SER A 714 55.82 -14.47 8.13
C SER A 714 56.60 -15.35 7.16
N GLY A 715 57.78 -14.92 6.75
CA GLY A 715 58.63 -15.69 5.80
C GLY A 715 58.01 -15.92 4.41
N GLY A 716 56.98 -15.13 4.00
CA GLY A 716 56.28 -15.31 2.74
C GLY A 716 55.07 -16.29 2.81
N GLU A 717 54.78 -16.85 3.95
CA GLU A 717 53.60 -17.65 4.18
C GLU A 717 52.56 -16.90 5.03
N SER A 718 51.30 -16.92 4.57
CA SER A 718 50.19 -16.33 5.31
C SER A 718 49.72 -17.26 6.42
N LEU A 719 49.79 -16.81 7.66
CA LEU A 719 49.28 -17.56 8.83
C LEU A 719 47.74 -17.35 8.90
N LYS A 720 47.01 -18.42 8.67
CA LYS A 720 45.51 -18.40 8.68
C LYS A 720 44.89 -18.07 10.04
N LYS A 721 45.64 -18.19 11.12
CA LYS A 721 45.17 -17.96 12.50
C LYS A 721 46.27 -17.34 13.33
N VAL A 722 46.12 -16.08 13.71
CA VAL A 722 47.05 -15.41 14.61
C VAL A 722 46.75 -15.80 16.06
N THR A 723 47.71 -16.39 16.73
CA THR A 723 47.56 -16.77 18.15
C THR A 723 48.05 -15.64 19.06
N PRO A 724 47.43 -15.39 20.22
CA PRO A 724 47.85 -14.34 21.14
C PRO A 724 49.32 -14.45 21.62
N SER A 725 49.86 -15.64 21.61
CA SER A 725 51.24 -15.95 22.02
C SER A 725 52.25 -15.88 20.88
N TYR A 726 51.86 -15.52 19.67
CA TYR A 726 52.79 -15.37 18.55
C TYR A 726 53.73 -14.21 18.78
N THR A 727 55.04 -14.43 18.73
CA THR A 727 56.08 -13.41 18.92
C THR A 727 56.51 -12.85 17.59
N PHE A 728 56.45 -11.55 17.42
CA PHE A 728 56.76 -10.85 16.15
C PHE A 728 58.25 -10.93 15.84
N VAL A 729 58.55 -11.28 14.59
CA VAL A 729 59.88 -11.39 14.05
C VAL A 729 60.11 -10.30 12.97
N LYS A 730 61.37 -9.91 12.75
CA LYS A 730 61.73 -8.96 11.72
C LYS A 730 61.29 -9.45 10.35
N GLY A 731 60.54 -8.63 9.63
CA GLY A 731 60.01 -8.98 8.33
C GLY A 731 58.56 -9.48 8.32
N ASP A 732 57.98 -9.68 9.49
CA ASP A 732 56.54 -10.03 9.60
C ASP A 732 55.68 -8.87 9.06
N ILE A 733 54.59 -9.27 8.37
CA ILE A 733 53.60 -8.34 7.84
C ILE A 733 52.32 -8.57 8.61
N LEU A 734 51.85 -7.52 9.32
CA LEU A 734 50.59 -7.56 10.05
C LEU A 734 49.51 -6.85 9.23
N TRP A 735 48.37 -7.51 9.10
CA TRP A 735 47.14 -6.89 8.60
C TRP A 735 46.30 -6.42 9.79
N VAL A 736 46.17 -5.10 9.91
CA VAL A 736 45.53 -4.46 11.08
C VAL A 736 44.30 -3.72 10.64
N VAL A 737 43.20 -3.88 11.38
CA VAL A 737 41.95 -3.16 11.23
C VAL A 737 41.75 -2.26 12.43
N GLY A 738 41.46 -1.00 12.21
CA GLY A 738 41.15 -0.02 13.24
C GLY A 738 40.63 1.27 12.60
N GLU A 739 40.26 2.25 13.43
CA GLU A 739 39.92 3.58 12.92
C GLU A 739 41.15 4.21 12.22
N VAL A 740 40.91 5.00 11.18
CA VAL A 740 42.00 5.64 10.37
C VAL A 740 43.03 6.28 11.28
N ARG A 741 42.60 7.06 12.27
CA ARG A 741 43.47 7.74 13.24
C ARG A 741 44.33 6.82 14.06
N ASP A 742 43.76 5.71 14.51
CA ASP A 742 44.43 4.74 15.37
C ASP A 742 45.43 3.87 14.60
N VAL A 743 45.10 3.54 13.35
CA VAL A 743 45.98 2.84 12.41
C VAL A 743 47.17 3.72 12.02
N GLU A 744 46.95 5.04 11.78
CA GLU A 744 48.01 5.98 11.52
C GLU A 744 48.97 6.14 12.72
N ARG A 745 48.42 6.22 13.94
CA ARG A 745 49.25 6.23 15.18
C ARG A 745 50.09 4.96 15.35
N LEU A 746 49.65 3.87 14.78
CA LEU A 746 50.37 2.59 14.82
C LEU A 746 51.48 2.54 13.79
N GLN A 747 51.39 3.31 12.70
CA GLN A 747 52.42 3.46 11.64
C GLN A 747 53.48 4.49 11.97
N ASP A 748 53.17 5.57 12.69
CA ASP A 748 54.02 6.75 12.90
C ASP A 748 55.21 6.55 13.88
N LYS A 749 55.50 5.31 14.27
CA LYS A 749 56.68 5.00 15.09
C LYS A 749 57.26 3.63 14.71
#